data_5727c05efb1d3315f55cde4f980d7462
#
_entry.id   5727c05efb1d3315f55cde4f980d7462
#
_cell.length_a   1.000
_cell.length_b   1.000
_cell.length_c   1.000
_cell.angle_alpha   90.00
_cell.angle_beta   90.00
_cell.angle_gamma   90.00
#
_symmetry.space_group_name_H-M   'P 1'
#
loop_
_entity.id
_entity.type
_entity.pdbx_description
1 polymer ?
#
loop_
_entity_poly.entity_id
_entity_poly.type
_entity_poly.pdbx_seq_one_letter_code
_entity_poly.pdbx_strand_id
1 'polypeptide(L)'
;MRRGICKMARMGTMLFIVAFMLTSCAKKQQDISQEENEDNLVYSAQYTRVMDYIDSEMFAFDADKDTLIINCRTDEDYTSSRKLMSLTLDDMQLHEVVDGTNAEEYSSFVKSGDYYYAARDGASGVEIVKLDDNFAEVDSVTTEISSTYSMPWTNPLAADSEGRLYIMSSSEVQVYDSEFNELCSIEISGNIYGGIAVCGDKAYTIVVDGLTSILSEIDVKTQSLVRINGSLPGNYRAFCGTDGKIYIVGMGTIYEYDIAADSLSTMLSLIEYGVDGYSVTDMYVGKNDSIVLIIDESYVTPGDYALGIEVLSKVPADSLPPRQKITVAAYASDSYYMEEYIQFIRFMRANPEYTIVFENYNDDYTDSISFDEFNKMLISGIDADIFLFSDYDTDMIKNMADKGILYDLDNFISTDAELKNALIPNVHEKLKYNGGLYGISAYCSVSTLTGRKSVVGDRAEWNVQKITEMLENDEDLTLFASGDAADILSTLIYNGVCMDENFIRNEGFDSERFIELLELCRLCGIRNKNADRIVVDAKAIVDGRAMVVNDHNTFGDVRDYYALYGDEEFVRIGYPDEAGGRSVMKWWNMLCISNSSENKDAAWGLVRSFLSSDYYENVPNSQPNMYPVVQRECEKRISDELENQNTQTVTIFSVDDNLNVIDERYIDAPMIDSEQAGIIMDEINTASLCAYDIDRTIADIIFEEAAYYFEGQKTAGEVGKIIQDRVQLYLDEKD
;
A
#
# COMPACT_ATOMS: atom_id res chain seq x y z
N MET A 1 9.54 -62.23 -5.90
CA MET A 1 10.38 -61.50 -4.91
C MET A 1 10.77 -60.09 -5.34
N ARG A 2 10.84 -59.71 -6.62
CA ARG A 2 11.21 -58.33 -7.07
C ARG A 2 10.10 -57.26 -7.02
N ARG A 3 8.82 -57.63 -6.86
CA ARG A 3 7.70 -56.67 -6.74
C ARG A 3 7.38 -56.24 -5.31
N GLY A 4 7.89 -56.91 -4.28
CA GLY A 4 7.68 -56.56 -2.89
C GLY A 4 8.66 -55.48 -2.37
N ILE A 5 9.88 -55.44 -2.91
CA ILE A 5 10.91 -54.50 -2.44
C ILE A 5 10.65 -53.07 -2.93
N CYS A 6 10.01 -52.92 -4.10
CA CYS A 6 9.68 -51.59 -4.66
C CYS A 6 8.52 -50.91 -3.93
N LYS A 7 7.60 -51.67 -3.29
CA LYS A 7 6.51 -51.08 -2.49
C LYS A 7 6.97 -50.63 -1.12
N MET A 8 7.90 -51.35 -0.50
CA MET A 8 8.47 -50.93 0.81
C MET A 8 9.40 -49.71 0.69
N ALA A 9 10.13 -49.59 -0.39
CA ALA A 9 10.96 -48.39 -0.67
C ALA A 9 10.12 -47.13 -0.91
N ARG A 10 8.95 -47.24 -1.59
CA ARG A 10 8.03 -46.10 -1.80
C ARG A 10 7.29 -45.72 -0.51
N MET A 11 6.92 -46.65 0.36
CA MET A 11 6.33 -46.29 1.65
C MET A 11 7.34 -45.69 2.62
N GLY A 12 8.61 -46.12 2.58
CA GLY A 12 9.69 -45.52 3.39
C GLY A 12 10.00 -44.08 2.99
N THR A 13 9.99 -43.78 1.68
CA THR A 13 10.24 -42.43 1.17
C THR A 13 9.07 -41.48 1.46
N MET A 14 7.82 -41.97 1.39
CA MET A 14 6.66 -41.17 1.75
C MET A 14 6.58 -40.87 3.26
N LEU A 15 6.95 -41.78 4.11
CA LEU A 15 7.03 -41.57 5.56
C LEU A 15 8.18 -40.61 5.96
N PHE A 16 9.29 -40.57 5.20
CA PHE A 16 10.38 -39.64 5.43
C PHE A 16 10.02 -38.21 4.96
N ILE A 17 9.27 -38.05 3.87
CA ILE A 17 8.81 -36.76 3.36
C ILE A 17 7.74 -36.17 4.32
N VAL A 18 6.81 -36.97 4.80
CA VAL A 18 5.82 -36.54 5.81
C VAL A 18 6.46 -36.22 7.16
N ALA A 19 7.51 -36.96 7.57
CA ALA A 19 8.26 -36.64 8.79
C ALA A 19 9.11 -35.36 8.63
N PHE A 20 9.61 -35.06 7.42
CA PHE A 20 10.35 -33.81 7.15
C PHE A 20 9.43 -32.59 7.05
N MET A 21 8.22 -32.73 6.51
CA MET A 21 7.20 -31.66 6.52
C MET A 21 6.65 -31.37 7.93
N LEU A 22 6.42 -32.42 8.73
CA LEU A 22 5.99 -32.25 10.12
C LEU A 22 7.09 -31.64 11.02
N THR A 23 8.36 -31.88 10.73
CA THR A 23 9.47 -31.25 11.46
C THR A 23 9.74 -29.83 10.98
N SER A 24 9.41 -29.47 9.75
CA SER A 24 9.49 -28.08 9.25
C SER A 24 8.37 -27.21 9.86
N CYS A 25 7.12 -27.67 9.84
CA CYS A 25 6.02 -26.96 10.52
C CYS A 25 6.20 -26.88 12.05
N ALA A 26 6.74 -27.95 12.68
CA ALA A 26 7.06 -27.90 14.11
C ALA A 26 8.25 -26.98 14.44
N LYS A 27 9.17 -26.76 13.48
CA LYS A 27 10.26 -25.81 13.65
C LYS A 27 9.77 -24.36 13.57
N LYS A 28 8.81 -24.04 12.66
CA LYS A 28 8.25 -22.69 12.60
C LYS A 28 7.48 -22.30 13.85
N GLN A 29 6.72 -23.23 14.42
CA GLN A 29 6.06 -23.02 15.72
C GLN A 29 7.04 -23.02 16.92
N GLN A 30 8.24 -23.63 16.76
CA GLN A 30 9.29 -23.60 17.78
C GLN A 30 10.22 -22.38 17.66
N ASP A 31 10.43 -21.83 16.44
CA ASP A 31 11.31 -20.68 16.30
C ASP A 31 10.65 -19.36 16.74
N ILE A 32 9.33 -19.21 16.62
CA ILE A 32 8.59 -18.12 17.30
C ILE A 32 8.60 -18.31 18.84
N SER A 33 8.77 -19.54 19.32
CA SER A 33 8.89 -19.84 20.76
C SER A 33 10.33 -20.04 21.24
N GLN A 34 11.35 -19.94 20.39
CA GLN A 34 12.76 -20.18 20.76
C GLN A 34 13.59 -18.93 21.02
N GLU A 35 13.11 -17.72 20.65
CA GLU A 35 13.68 -16.47 21.19
C GLU A 35 13.28 -16.22 22.65
N GLU A 36 12.34 -16.98 23.22
CA GLU A 36 11.99 -16.95 24.64
C GLU A 36 13.07 -17.52 25.58
N ASN A 37 14.29 -17.88 25.14
CA ASN A 37 15.11 -18.78 25.92
C ASN A 37 16.54 -18.37 26.28
N GLU A 38 16.88 -17.09 26.25
CA GLU A 38 18.14 -16.76 26.95
C GLU A 38 17.95 -15.96 28.23
N ASP A 39 16.80 -15.46 28.65
CA ASP A 39 16.53 -14.98 30.03
C ASP A 39 15.08 -14.58 30.25
N ASN A 40 14.11 -15.05 29.44
CA ASN A 40 12.69 -14.66 29.54
C ASN A 40 12.48 -13.13 29.46
N LEU A 41 13.29 -12.47 28.62
CA LEU A 41 13.21 -11.02 28.38
C LEU A 41 12.37 -10.74 27.14
N VAL A 42 11.51 -9.73 27.24
CA VAL A 42 10.71 -9.18 26.15
C VAL A 42 10.92 -7.68 26.07
N TYR A 43 10.62 -7.06 24.94
CA TYR A 43 10.64 -5.60 24.87
C TYR A 43 9.43 -5.00 25.56
N SER A 44 9.68 -3.95 26.34
CA SER A 44 8.68 -3.03 26.88
C SER A 44 8.78 -1.74 26.09
N ALA A 45 7.67 -1.25 25.58
CA ALA A 45 7.58 0.00 24.86
C ALA A 45 7.18 1.14 25.81
N GLN A 46 7.88 2.26 25.70
CA GLN A 46 7.53 3.50 26.39
C GLN A 46 7.50 4.62 25.38
N TYR A 47 6.30 4.98 24.96
CA TYR A 47 6.08 6.15 24.12
C TYR A 47 6.01 7.43 24.93
N THR A 48 6.68 8.47 24.44
CA THR A 48 6.58 9.83 25.00
C THR A 48 6.40 10.83 23.86
N ARG A 49 5.30 11.57 23.91
CA ARG A 49 5.09 12.74 23.06
C ARG A 49 5.93 13.88 23.62
N VAL A 50 6.96 14.27 22.89
CA VAL A 50 7.98 15.21 23.36
C VAL A 50 7.61 16.64 23.00
N MET A 51 7.02 16.83 21.82
CA MET A 51 6.59 18.14 21.31
C MET A 51 5.27 17.99 20.56
N ASP A 52 4.39 19.00 20.71
CA ASP A 52 3.11 19.04 20.00
C ASP A 52 3.24 19.50 18.55
N TYR A 53 4.34 20.17 18.22
CA TYR A 53 4.63 20.63 16.89
C TYR A 53 6.14 20.60 16.64
N ILE A 54 6.55 20.03 15.54
CA ILE A 54 7.94 20.02 15.10
C ILE A 54 8.06 20.36 13.61
N ASP A 55 8.82 21.39 13.33
CA ASP A 55 9.37 21.64 11.99
C ASP A 55 10.87 21.34 12.07
N SER A 56 11.19 20.04 12.17
CA SER A 56 12.60 19.64 12.24
C SER A 56 12.77 18.19 11.82
N GLU A 57 13.88 17.96 11.18
CA GLU A 57 14.29 16.66 10.65
C GLU A 57 15.70 16.29 11.10
N MET A 58 16.22 16.94 12.17
CA MET A 58 17.66 16.89 12.42
C MET A 58 17.95 16.44 13.82
N PHE A 59 18.47 15.22 13.90
CA PHE A 59 18.79 14.57 15.16
C PHE A 59 20.27 14.16 15.19
N ALA A 60 20.90 14.38 16.31
CA ALA A 60 22.16 13.74 16.65
C ALA A 60 21.98 13.02 17.99
N PHE A 61 22.44 11.79 18.09
CA PHE A 61 22.39 11.02 19.33
C PHE A 61 23.80 10.92 19.93
N ASP A 62 23.94 11.36 21.18
CA ASP A 62 25.14 11.17 21.99
C ASP A 62 24.94 9.90 22.85
N ALA A 63 25.43 8.77 22.34
CA ALA A 63 25.29 7.47 23.00
C ALA A 63 25.97 7.40 24.37
N ASP A 64 27.01 8.21 24.62
CA ASP A 64 27.71 8.25 25.90
C ASP A 64 26.85 8.91 27.00
N LYS A 65 25.99 9.83 26.60
CA LYS A 65 25.13 10.60 27.50
C LYS A 65 23.66 10.17 27.44
N ASP A 66 23.28 9.24 26.54
CA ASP A 66 21.89 8.91 26.20
C ASP A 66 21.06 10.20 25.92
N THR A 67 21.61 11.07 25.10
CA THR A 67 21.04 12.39 24.85
C THR A 67 20.83 12.61 23.36
N LEU A 68 19.61 13.02 22.99
CA LEU A 68 19.28 13.52 21.67
C LEU A 68 19.52 15.01 21.57
N ILE A 69 20.10 15.46 20.48
CA ILE A 69 20.21 16.87 20.08
C ILE A 69 19.26 17.08 18.90
N ILE A 70 18.35 18.03 19.07
CA ILE A 70 17.26 18.30 18.14
C ILE A 70 17.34 19.76 17.72
N ASN A 71 17.30 20.05 16.43
CA ASN A 71 17.18 21.41 15.90
C ASN A 71 15.73 21.62 15.42
N CYS A 72 14.95 22.39 16.15
CA CYS A 72 13.53 22.51 15.92
C CYS A 72 12.96 23.91 16.13
N ARG A 73 11.79 24.18 15.53
CA ARG A 73 10.88 25.25 15.94
C ARG A 73 9.87 24.69 16.92
N THR A 74 9.43 25.55 17.83
CA THR A 74 8.52 25.17 18.92
C THR A 74 7.16 25.87 18.83
N ASP A 75 6.87 26.54 17.70
CA ASP A 75 5.60 27.23 17.47
C ASP A 75 4.94 26.81 16.15
N GLU A 76 3.62 26.70 16.15
CA GLU A 76 2.80 26.30 15.01
C GLU A 76 2.77 27.34 13.86
N ASP A 77 3.12 28.59 14.15
CA ASP A 77 3.01 29.69 13.18
C ASP A 77 4.26 29.89 12.31
N TYR A 78 5.30 29.05 12.45
CA TYR A 78 6.60 29.17 11.77
C TYR A 78 7.26 30.54 11.93
N THR A 79 6.92 31.25 13.00
CA THR A 79 7.40 32.62 13.23
C THR A 79 8.60 32.70 14.15
N SER A 80 8.88 31.65 14.92
CA SER A 80 10.06 31.57 15.76
C SER A 80 11.29 31.07 15.00
N SER A 81 12.46 31.48 15.48
CA SER A 81 13.73 30.89 15.03
C SER A 81 13.86 29.44 15.50
N ARG A 82 14.54 28.61 14.71
CA ARG A 82 14.95 27.29 15.17
C ARG A 82 15.86 27.37 16.38
N LYS A 83 15.74 26.40 17.28
CA LYS A 83 16.53 26.28 18.50
C LYS A 83 17.18 24.91 18.57
N LEU A 84 18.38 24.86 19.12
CA LEU A 84 18.98 23.59 19.52
C LEU A 84 18.43 23.20 20.90
N MET A 85 17.79 22.02 20.91
CA MET A 85 17.24 21.41 22.12
C MET A 85 18.02 20.14 22.44
N SER A 86 18.17 19.80 23.69
CA SER A 86 18.62 18.48 24.13
C SER A 86 17.54 17.76 24.90
N LEU A 87 17.50 16.44 24.76
CA LEU A 87 16.61 15.57 25.48
C LEU A 87 17.41 14.37 25.99
N THR A 88 17.42 14.14 27.30
CA THR A 88 17.99 12.92 27.86
C THR A 88 16.93 11.85 27.97
N LEU A 89 17.28 10.61 27.66
CA LEU A 89 16.31 9.48 27.72
C LEU A 89 15.84 9.19 29.15
N ASP A 90 16.58 9.63 30.17
CA ASP A 90 16.23 9.40 31.58
C ASP A 90 15.06 10.27 32.04
N ASP A 91 14.96 11.52 31.59
CA ASP A 91 13.93 12.47 32.04
C ASP A 91 12.88 12.81 30.96
N MET A 92 13.18 12.52 29.69
CA MET A 92 12.33 12.76 28.52
C MET A 92 11.84 14.23 28.47
N GLN A 93 12.67 15.17 28.92
CA GLN A 93 12.38 16.60 28.92
C GLN A 93 13.27 17.34 27.93
N LEU A 94 12.69 18.25 27.19
CA LEU A 94 13.42 19.16 26.31
C LEU A 94 14.06 20.28 27.07
N HIS A 95 15.35 20.48 26.86
CA HIS A 95 16.13 21.58 27.41
C HIS A 95 16.75 22.39 26.27
N GLU A 96 16.61 23.70 26.30
CA GLU A 96 17.31 24.57 25.36
C GLU A 96 18.82 24.52 25.63
N VAL A 97 19.62 24.15 24.62
CA VAL A 97 21.04 23.91 24.81
C VAL A 97 21.83 25.20 24.85
N VAL A 98 21.52 26.15 23.96
CA VAL A 98 22.22 27.45 23.88
C VAL A 98 21.27 28.52 23.36
N ASP A 99 21.16 29.64 24.08
CA ASP A 99 20.50 30.84 23.62
C ASP A 99 21.39 31.57 22.59
N GLY A 100 20.93 31.68 21.35
CA GLY A 100 21.58 32.47 20.31
C GLY A 100 22.53 31.72 19.37
N THR A 101 22.43 30.41 19.23
CA THR A 101 23.06 29.68 18.13
C THR A 101 22.35 30.01 16.80
N ASN A 102 23.10 30.00 15.67
CA ASN A 102 22.52 30.10 14.32
C ASN A 102 21.85 28.78 13.91
N ALA A 103 21.05 28.20 14.79
CA ALA A 103 20.37 26.90 14.56
C ALA A 103 19.51 26.89 13.29
N GLU A 104 19.01 28.06 12.87
CA GLU A 104 18.24 28.19 11.61
C GLU A 104 18.98 27.80 10.36
N GLU A 105 20.32 27.83 10.41
CA GLU A 105 21.15 27.57 9.25
C GLU A 105 21.48 26.10 9.04
N TYR A 106 21.26 25.24 10.08
CA TYR A 106 21.73 23.84 10.02
C TYR A 106 20.64 22.90 9.51
N SER A 107 20.99 22.05 8.55
CA SER A 107 20.13 21.04 7.93
C SER A 107 20.40 19.60 8.38
N SER A 108 21.46 19.36 9.15
CA SER A 108 21.85 18.02 9.61
C SER A 108 22.86 18.11 10.75
N PHE A 109 22.86 17.09 11.63
CA PHE A 109 23.79 16.98 12.75
C PHE A 109 24.34 15.56 12.89
N VAL A 110 25.60 15.44 13.33
CA VAL A 110 26.18 14.17 13.79
C VAL A 110 27.21 14.41 14.91
N LYS A 111 27.26 13.50 15.88
CA LYS A 111 28.33 13.49 16.93
C LYS A 111 29.49 12.62 16.48
N SER A 112 30.72 13.11 16.59
CA SER A 112 31.93 12.32 16.38
C SER A 112 33.02 12.77 17.34
N GLY A 113 33.49 11.88 18.20
CA GLY A 113 34.44 12.18 19.25
C GLY A 113 33.95 13.30 20.16
N ASP A 114 34.82 14.30 20.40
CA ASP A 114 34.52 15.45 21.26
C ASP A 114 33.75 16.58 20.55
N TYR A 115 33.38 16.41 19.27
CA TYR A 115 32.78 17.44 18.45
C TYR A 115 31.41 17.03 17.89
N TYR A 116 30.56 18.04 17.65
CA TYR A 116 29.43 17.93 16.78
C TYR A 116 29.76 18.47 15.39
N TYR A 117 29.19 17.87 14.38
CA TYR A 117 29.30 18.37 13.01
C TYR A 117 27.89 18.65 12.50
N ALA A 118 27.73 19.77 11.84
CA ALA A 118 26.46 20.19 11.26
C ALA A 118 26.63 20.51 9.78
N ALA A 119 25.59 20.31 8.98
CA ALA A 119 25.56 20.78 7.62
C ALA A 119 24.67 22.03 7.52
N ARG A 120 25.07 23.00 6.65
CA ARG A 120 24.22 24.14 6.29
C ARG A 120 24.37 24.45 4.81
N ASP A 121 23.28 24.92 4.19
CA ASP A 121 23.31 25.35 2.79
C ASP A 121 23.98 26.73 2.67
N GLY A 122 25.07 26.81 1.94
CA GLY A 122 25.81 28.02 1.64
C GLY A 122 25.59 28.52 0.20
N ALA A 123 26.03 29.74 -0.07
CA ALA A 123 25.87 30.35 -1.39
C ALA A 123 26.67 29.63 -2.51
N SER A 124 27.70 28.86 -2.17
CA SER A 124 28.58 28.15 -3.09
C SER A 124 28.60 26.63 -2.95
N GLY A 125 27.76 26.07 -2.09
CA GLY A 125 27.67 24.67 -1.78
C GLY A 125 27.33 24.44 -0.30
N VAL A 126 27.10 23.19 0.08
CA VAL A 126 26.86 22.81 1.47
C VAL A 126 28.14 23.00 2.27
N GLU A 127 28.02 23.60 3.44
CA GLU A 127 29.13 23.77 4.38
C GLU A 127 29.02 22.79 5.53
N ILE A 128 30.06 22.02 5.82
CA ILE A 128 30.15 21.20 7.03
C ILE A 128 30.85 22.04 8.09
N VAL A 129 30.18 22.24 9.22
CA VAL A 129 30.61 23.06 10.34
C VAL A 129 30.99 22.18 11.53
N LYS A 130 32.18 22.37 12.11
CA LYS A 130 32.62 21.69 13.32
C LYS A 130 32.28 22.55 14.54
N LEU A 131 31.57 21.96 15.50
CA LEU A 131 31.08 22.61 16.71
C LEU A 131 31.68 21.95 17.95
N ASP A 132 32.01 22.74 18.97
CA ASP A 132 32.43 22.22 20.26
C ASP A 132 31.23 21.72 21.12
N ASP A 133 31.49 21.21 22.32
CA ASP A 133 30.46 20.77 23.26
C ASP A 133 29.45 21.88 23.71
N ASN A 134 29.79 23.14 23.44
CA ASN A 134 28.88 24.28 23.66
C ASN A 134 28.23 24.76 22.38
N PHE A 135 28.34 23.98 21.28
CA PHE A 135 27.88 24.30 19.95
C PHE A 135 28.45 25.59 19.34
N ALA A 136 29.63 26.02 19.84
CA ALA A 136 30.38 27.12 19.21
C ALA A 136 31.13 26.60 17.99
N GLU A 137 31.07 27.35 16.89
CA GLU A 137 31.79 27.01 15.66
C GLU A 137 33.33 27.08 15.88
N VAL A 138 34.00 25.99 15.56
CA VAL A 138 35.46 25.82 15.69
C VAL A 138 36.12 25.91 14.32
N ASP A 139 35.54 25.28 13.30
CA ASP A 139 36.08 25.20 11.95
C ASP A 139 34.96 24.87 10.96
N SER A 140 35.16 25.06 9.65
CA SER A 140 34.22 24.68 8.61
C SER A 140 34.88 24.40 7.27
N VAL A 141 34.19 23.65 6.41
CA VAL A 141 34.58 23.40 5.02
C VAL A 141 33.34 23.52 4.10
N THR A 142 33.54 24.19 2.96
CA THR A 142 32.53 24.21 1.91
C THR A 142 32.75 23.03 0.95
N THR A 143 31.71 22.23 0.73
CA THR A 143 31.72 21.07 -0.16
C THR A 143 31.32 21.46 -1.59
N GLU A 144 31.44 20.54 -2.55
CA GLU A 144 30.94 20.74 -3.92
C GLU A 144 29.45 20.37 -4.05
N ILE A 145 28.84 19.79 -3.01
CA ILE A 145 27.39 19.46 -2.99
C ILE A 145 26.59 20.76 -3.00
N SER A 146 25.70 20.89 -3.96
CA SER A 146 24.94 22.14 -4.21
C SER A 146 23.87 22.42 -3.17
N SER A 147 23.23 21.40 -2.58
CA SER A 147 22.24 21.51 -1.52
C SER A 147 21.94 20.15 -0.90
N THR A 148 21.61 20.12 0.40
CA THR A 148 21.05 18.97 1.11
C THR A 148 19.53 18.90 0.98
N TYR A 149 18.89 19.94 0.47
CA TYR A 149 17.42 20.11 0.41
C TYR A 149 16.71 19.08 -0.48
N SER A 150 17.44 18.33 -1.30
CA SER A 150 16.88 17.28 -2.16
C SER A 150 16.58 15.97 -1.42
N MET A 151 16.87 15.89 -0.12
CA MET A 151 16.70 14.68 0.71
C MET A 151 16.00 14.99 2.04
N PRO A 152 14.73 15.45 2.02
CA PRO A 152 14.08 16.00 3.20
C PRO A 152 13.82 14.97 4.33
N TRP A 153 13.95 13.68 4.05
CA TRP A 153 13.56 12.59 4.95
C TRP A 153 14.75 11.84 5.57
N THR A 154 15.97 12.33 5.40
CA THR A 154 17.15 11.58 5.81
C THR A 154 18.23 12.51 6.32
N ASN A 155 19.03 12.05 7.30
CA ASN A 155 20.21 12.78 7.72
C ASN A 155 21.33 12.61 6.67
N PRO A 156 21.64 13.64 5.86
CA PRO A 156 22.63 13.53 4.79
C PRO A 156 24.06 13.56 5.30
N LEU A 157 24.29 13.83 6.59
CA LEU A 157 25.61 13.92 7.22
C LEU A 157 25.81 12.76 8.20
N ALA A 158 26.92 12.06 8.09
CA ALA A 158 27.30 10.99 9.01
C ALA A 158 28.79 11.05 9.34
N ALA A 159 29.21 10.42 10.44
CA ALA A 159 30.62 10.31 10.83
C ALA A 159 30.91 8.89 11.31
N ASP A 160 32.08 8.35 10.92
CA ASP A 160 32.52 7.04 11.36
C ASP A 160 33.48 7.08 12.57
N SER A 161 33.84 5.90 13.07
CA SER A 161 34.72 5.77 14.24
C SER A 161 36.18 6.22 14.00
N GLU A 162 36.58 6.40 12.74
CA GLU A 162 37.90 6.98 12.39
C GLU A 162 37.82 8.51 12.25
N GLY A 163 36.63 9.10 12.43
CA GLY A 163 36.37 10.53 12.33
C GLY A 163 36.24 11.02 10.88
N ARG A 164 35.99 10.10 9.92
CA ARG A 164 35.65 10.50 8.55
C ARG A 164 34.23 11.00 8.53
N LEU A 165 33.99 12.07 7.78
CA LEU A 165 32.70 12.71 7.60
C LEU A 165 32.19 12.40 6.21
N TYR A 166 30.97 11.96 6.13
CA TYR A 166 30.25 11.65 4.90
C TYR A 166 29.12 12.65 4.72
N ILE A 167 29.11 13.35 3.60
CA ILE A 167 28.00 14.23 3.24
C ILE A 167 27.42 13.77 1.90
N MET A 168 26.09 13.68 1.82
CA MET A 168 25.38 13.05 0.71
C MET A 168 24.35 14.00 0.11
N SER A 169 24.25 13.97 -1.22
CA SER A 169 23.12 14.49 -2.00
C SER A 169 22.39 13.32 -2.72
N SER A 170 21.38 13.63 -3.50
CA SER A 170 20.68 12.64 -4.33
C SER A 170 21.57 12.02 -5.43
N SER A 171 22.73 12.60 -5.73
CA SER A 171 23.59 12.21 -6.86
C SER A 171 25.03 11.87 -6.50
N GLU A 172 25.50 12.20 -5.29
CA GLU A 172 26.88 11.98 -4.88
C GLU A 172 27.05 11.90 -3.36
N VAL A 173 28.11 11.20 -2.94
CA VAL A 173 28.64 11.23 -1.56
C VAL A 173 30.04 11.80 -1.60
N GLN A 174 30.32 12.82 -0.77
CA GLN A 174 31.66 13.34 -0.53
C GLN A 174 32.12 12.91 0.86
N VAL A 175 33.40 12.53 0.97
CA VAL A 175 34.00 12.05 2.22
C VAL A 175 35.18 12.91 2.58
N TYR A 176 35.23 13.35 3.84
CA TYR A 176 36.30 14.19 4.41
C TYR A 176 36.91 13.50 5.63
N ASP A 177 38.15 13.83 5.94
CA ASP A 177 38.75 13.50 7.23
C ASP A 177 38.33 14.51 8.31
N SER A 178 38.73 14.27 9.58
CA SER A 178 38.39 15.14 10.71
C SER A 178 39.05 16.53 10.66
N GLU A 179 40.00 16.74 9.73
CA GLU A 179 40.68 18.01 9.46
C GLU A 179 40.14 18.68 8.19
N PHE A 180 39.02 18.18 7.68
CA PHE A 180 38.32 18.66 6.47
C PHE A 180 39.13 18.52 5.16
N ASN A 181 40.09 17.58 5.08
CA ASN A 181 40.65 17.22 3.79
C ASN A 181 39.70 16.25 3.07
N GLU A 182 39.35 16.57 1.82
CA GLU A 182 38.57 15.67 0.99
C GLU A 182 39.32 14.37 0.70
N LEU A 183 38.70 13.25 0.98
CA LEU A 183 39.26 11.92 0.73
C LEU A 183 38.78 11.36 -0.62
N CYS A 184 37.52 11.55 -0.95
CA CYS A 184 36.94 11.17 -2.24
C CYS A 184 35.52 11.79 -2.45
N SER A 185 35.11 11.83 -3.73
CA SER A 185 33.73 12.02 -4.16
C SER A 185 33.29 10.81 -4.97
N ILE A 186 32.06 10.30 -4.71
CA ILE A 186 31.49 9.10 -5.30
C ILE A 186 30.15 9.45 -5.93
N GLU A 187 30.04 9.31 -7.25
CA GLU A 187 28.78 9.48 -7.97
C GLU A 187 27.81 8.34 -7.65
N ILE A 188 26.54 8.68 -7.48
CA ILE A 188 25.46 7.74 -7.21
C ILE A 188 24.56 7.64 -8.44
N SER A 189 24.43 6.42 -8.96
CA SER A 189 23.49 6.09 -10.01
C SER A 189 22.28 5.39 -9.38
N GLY A 190 21.11 6.04 -9.39
CA GLY A 190 19.86 5.54 -8.79
C GLY A 190 19.26 6.54 -7.82
N ASN A 191 18.10 6.21 -7.28
CA ASN A 191 17.48 7.01 -6.23
C ASN A 191 17.98 6.52 -4.86
N ILE A 192 18.21 7.44 -3.95
CA ILE A 192 18.58 7.11 -2.57
C ILE A 192 17.32 7.20 -1.70
N TYR A 193 17.14 6.17 -0.89
CA TYR A 193 16.17 6.16 0.20
C TYR A 193 16.90 5.88 1.51
N GLY A 194 16.63 6.71 2.52
CA GLY A 194 17.35 6.64 3.79
C GLY A 194 18.73 7.31 3.74
N GLY A 195 19.25 7.73 4.87
CA GLY A 195 20.52 8.43 5.00
C GLY A 195 21.73 7.50 4.89
N ILE A 196 22.77 7.88 5.60
CA ILE A 196 23.99 7.10 5.72
C ILE A 196 23.99 6.38 7.07
N ALA A 197 23.99 5.05 7.05
CA ALA A 197 24.19 4.22 8.23
C ALA A 197 25.67 3.93 8.45
N VAL A 198 26.19 4.27 9.61
CA VAL A 198 27.62 4.08 9.92
C VAL A 198 27.80 3.00 10.98
N CYS A 199 28.52 1.93 10.63
CA CYS A 199 28.87 0.82 11.51
C CYS A 199 30.40 0.76 11.72
N GLY A 200 30.86 1.28 12.85
CA GLY A 200 32.29 1.33 13.16
C GLY A 200 33.03 2.22 12.16
N ASP A 201 33.93 1.63 11.39
CA ASP A 201 34.72 2.29 10.35
C ASP A 201 34.13 2.18 8.94
N LYS A 202 32.87 1.74 8.81
CA LYS A 202 32.18 1.56 7.52
C LYS A 202 30.89 2.35 7.45
N ALA A 203 30.61 2.87 6.28
CA ALA A 203 29.37 3.58 5.98
C ALA A 203 28.58 2.87 4.88
N TYR A 204 27.26 2.88 5.01
CA TYR A 204 26.33 2.21 4.11
C TYR A 204 25.19 3.15 3.73
N THR A 205 24.61 2.91 2.56
CA THR A 205 23.38 3.59 2.12
C THR A 205 22.51 2.62 1.32
N ILE A 206 21.23 2.92 1.20
CA ILE A 206 20.29 2.15 0.37
C ILE A 206 20.07 2.91 -0.94
N VAL A 207 20.38 2.24 -2.05
CA VAL A 207 20.17 2.75 -3.41
C VAL A 207 19.01 1.98 -4.04
N VAL A 208 18.04 2.70 -4.60
CA VAL A 208 16.89 2.10 -5.29
C VAL A 208 17.11 2.08 -6.79
N ASP A 209 17.08 0.89 -7.37
CA ASP A 209 17.13 0.64 -8.81
C ASP A 209 15.82 -0.05 -9.25
N GLY A 210 14.96 0.71 -9.90
CA GLY A 210 13.62 0.25 -10.27
C GLY A 210 12.73 -0.02 -9.06
N LEU A 211 12.38 -1.29 -8.81
CA LEU A 211 11.55 -1.73 -7.69
C LEU A 211 12.37 -2.40 -6.56
N THR A 212 13.70 -2.38 -6.66
CA THR A 212 14.58 -3.05 -5.70
C THR A 212 15.45 -2.07 -4.95
N SER A 213 15.54 -2.24 -3.64
CA SER A 213 16.47 -1.51 -2.77
C SER A 213 17.75 -2.31 -2.59
N ILE A 214 18.89 -1.67 -2.68
CA ILE A 214 20.21 -2.29 -2.64
C ILE A 214 21.02 -1.64 -1.50
N LEU A 215 21.36 -2.43 -0.48
CA LEU A 215 22.33 -1.98 0.53
C LEU A 215 23.71 -1.95 -0.09
N SER A 216 24.37 -0.81 -0.02
CA SER A 216 25.68 -0.56 -0.61
C SER A 216 26.63 0.04 0.41
N GLU A 217 27.86 -0.47 0.49
CA GLU A 217 28.96 0.11 1.26
C GLU A 217 29.55 1.31 0.49
N ILE A 218 29.73 2.42 1.18
CA ILE A 218 30.49 3.59 0.67
C ILE A 218 31.97 3.31 0.88
N ASP A 219 32.60 2.69 -0.10
CA ASP A 219 34.01 2.29 0.02
C ASP A 219 34.98 3.44 -0.37
N VAL A 220 35.53 4.10 0.63
CA VAL A 220 36.47 5.19 0.46
C VAL A 220 37.77 4.76 -0.26
N LYS A 221 38.18 3.49 -0.15
CA LYS A 221 39.42 2.98 -0.76
C LYS A 221 39.27 2.77 -2.26
N THR A 222 38.13 2.23 -2.68
CA THR A 222 37.84 2.02 -4.11
C THR A 222 37.14 3.22 -4.74
N GLN A 223 36.73 4.19 -3.91
CA GLN A 223 35.99 5.39 -4.32
C GLN A 223 34.71 5.02 -5.11
N SER A 224 33.94 4.07 -4.58
CA SER A 224 32.76 3.56 -5.24
C SER A 224 31.74 3.01 -4.24
N LEU A 225 30.47 2.92 -4.67
CA LEU A 225 29.47 2.15 -3.96
C LEU A 225 29.66 0.66 -4.27
N VAL A 226 29.85 -0.12 -3.22
CA VAL A 226 30.00 -1.58 -3.32
C VAL A 226 28.70 -2.22 -2.86
N ARG A 227 27.99 -2.87 -3.80
CA ARG A 227 26.78 -3.60 -3.49
C ARG A 227 27.06 -4.72 -2.49
N ILE A 228 26.30 -4.76 -1.39
CA ILE A 228 26.47 -5.73 -0.29
C ILE A 228 25.47 -6.87 -0.44
N ASN A 229 24.21 -6.58 -0.79
CA ASN A 229 23.15 -7.59 -0.89
C ASN A 229 22.67 -7.84 -2.31
N GLY A 230 21.88 -8.90 -2.50
CA GLY A 230 21.21 -9.22 -3.73
C GLY A 230 20.12 -8.22 -4.09
N SER A 231 19.15 -8.04 -3.21
CA SER A 231 18.14 -6.98 -3.24
C SER A 231 17.40 -6.97 -1.91
N LEU A 232 17.09 -5.76 -1.43
CA LEU A 232 16.10 -5.52 -0.40
C LEU A 232 14.87 -4.97 -1.10
N PRO A 233 13.70 -5.49 -0.87
CA PRO A 233 12.51 -4.98 -1.52
C PRO A 233 11.95 -3.77 -0.78
N GLY A 234 11.31 -2.85 -1.52
CA GLY A 234 10.65 -1.66 -0.97
C GLY A 234 11.58 -0.54 -0.52
N ASN A 235 11.01 0.47 0.11
CA ASN A 235 11.68 1.68 0.57
C ASN A 235 12.07 1.52 2.04
N TYR A 236 13.24 0.95 2.31
CA TYR A 236 13.73 0.76 3.66
C TYR A 236 14.76 1.78 4.08
N ARG A 237 14.87 1.97 5.38
CA ARG A 237 15.94 2.76 6.00
C ARG A 237 16.89 1.83 6.73
N ALA A 238 18.18 2.05 6.54
CA ALA A 238 19.24 1.32 7.25
C ALA A 238 19.78 2.16 8.39
N PHE A 239 19.93 1.54 9.55
CA PHE A 239 20.54 2.14 10.74
C PHE A 239 21.61 1.21 11.27
N CYS A 240 22.60 1.76 11.97
CA CYS A 240 23.60 0.96 12.63
C CYS A 240 23.50 1.07 14.14
N GLY A 241 23.48 -0.08 14.82
CA GLY A 241 23.55 -0.12 16.26
C GLY A 241 24.97 0.08 16.80
N THR A 242 25.08 0.46 18.05
CA THR A 242 26.36 0.53 18.78
C THR A 242 27.04 -0.83 18.89
N ASP A 243 26.32 -1.91 18.67
CA ASP A 243 26.80 -3.31 18.58
C ASP A 243 27.45 -3.65 17.23
N GLY A 244 27.44 -2.70 16.26
CA GLY A 244 28.02 -2.85 14.93
C GLY A 244 27.20 -3.68 13.97
N LYS A 245 25.90 -3.93 14.28
CA LYS A 245 24.96 -4.58 13.39
C LYS A 245 24.20 -3.57 12.55
N ILE A 246 23.77 -4.00 11.37
CA ILE A 246 22.88 -3.21 10.51
C ILE A 246 21.43 -3.62 10.79
N TYR A 247 20.62 -2.61 11.07
CA TYR A 247 19.18 -2.75 11.23
C TYR A 247 18.47 -2.11 10.04
N ILE A 248 17.48 -2.80 9.53
CA ILE A 248 16.65 -2.32 8.42
C ILE A 248 15.24 -2.11 8.98
N VAL A 249 14.75 -0.88 8.93
CA VAL A 249 13.39 -0.55 9.37
C VAL A 249 12.48 -0.59 8.15
N GLY A 250 11.58 -1.57 8.14
CA GLY A 250 10.47 -1.69 7.20
C GLY A 250 9.19 -1.10 7.78
N MET A 251 8.07 -1.22 7.09
CA MET A 251 6.78 -0.66 7.49
C MET A 251 6.30 -1.21 8.85
N GLY A 252 6.30 -2.52 9.02
CA GLY A 252 5.79 -3.17 10.21
C GLY A 252 6.85 -3.87 11.05
N THR A 253 8.13 -3.87 10.64
CA THR A 253 9.15 -4.76 11.19
C THR A 253 10.53 -4.11 11.18
N ILE A 254 11.29 -4.36 12.24
CA ILE A 254 12.75 -4.14 12.25
C ILE A 254 13.42 -5.47 11.96
N TYR A 255 14.32 -5.45 10.98
CA TYR A 255 15.15 -6.60 10.62
C TYR A 255 16.60 -6.37 11.04
N GLU A 256 17.27 -7.44 11.43
CA GLU A 256 18.74 -7.50 11.55
C GLU A 256 19.32 -8.07 10.25
N TYR A 257 20.24 -7.34 9.63
CA TYR A 257 20.92 -7.77 8.41
C TYR A 257 22.31 -8.31 8.72
N ASP A 258 22.52 -9.58 8.44
CA ASP A 258 23.85 -10.21 8.50
C ASP A 258 24.56 -10.06 7.15
N ILE A 259 25.57 -9.16 7.11
CA ILE A 259 26.38 -8.91 5.91
C ILE A 259 27.11 -10.17 5.43
N ALA A 260 27.57 -11.02 6.34
CA ALA A 260 28.37 -12.19 5.99
C ALA A 260 27.52 -13.31 5.38
N ALA A 261 26.29 -13.44 5.85
CA ALA A 261 25.32 -14.42 5.35
C ALA A 261 24.46 -13.91 4.18
N ASP A 262 24.48 -12.61 3.90
CA ASP A 262 23.57 -11.89 2.99
C ASP A 262 22.10 -12.27 3.27
N SER A 263 21.70 -12.10 4.53
CA SER A 263 20.37 -12.50 4.98
C SER A 263 19.78 -11.52 5.97
N LEU A 264 18.46 -11.32 5.85
CA LEU A 264 17.63 -10.62 6.83
C LEU A 264 17.03 -11.62 7.81
N SER A 265 16.98 -11.24 9.07
CA SER A 265 16.18 -11.93 10.09
C SER A 265 15.28 -10.92 10.79
N THR A 266 14.03 -11.31 11.04
CA THR A 266 13.11 -10.49 11.83
C THR A 266 13.65 -10.32 13.25
N MET A 267 13.82 -9.07 13.66
CA MET A 267 14.21 -8.73 15.01
C MET A 267 12.98 -8.41 15.86
N LEU A 268 12.07 -7.59 15.34
CA LEU A 268 10.96 -7.02 16.11
C LEU A 268 9.80 -6.63 15.19
N SER A 269 8.57 -6.98 15.58
CA SER A 269 7.37 -6.44 14.96
C SER A 269 7.05 -5.06 15.56
N LEU A 270 7.16 -3.99 14.78
CA LEU A 270 6.86 -2.62 15.22
C LEU A 270 5.39 -2.44 15.58
N ILE A 271 4.49 -3.14 14.85
CA ILE A 271 3.04 -3.04 15.07
C ILE A 271 2.68 -3.48 16.48
N GLU A 272 3.26 -4.56 17.00
CA GLU A 272 2.99 -5.03 18.36
C GLU A 272 3.29 -4.00 19.45
N TYR A 273 4.15 -3.03 19.14
CA TYR A 273 4.54 -1.92 20.01
C TYR A 273 3.83 -0.62 19.67
N GLY A 274 2.92 -0.61 18.73
CA GLY A 274 2.15 0.56 18.34
C GLY A 274 2.94 1.59 17.53
N VAL A 275 3.92 1.13 16.74
CA VAL A 275 4.78 1.95 15.89
C VAL A 275 4.58 1.59 14.43
N ASP A 276 4.37 2.60 13.59
CA ASP A 276 4.45 2.50 12.13
C ASP A 276 5.88 2.79 11.68
N GLY A 277 6.48 1.89 10.91
CA GLY A 277 7.86 2.05 10.43
C GLY A 277 8.07 3.27 9.50
N TYR A 278 7.04 3.70 8.79
CA TYR A 278 7.11 4.95 8.00
C TYR A 278 7.22 6.20 8.89
N SER A 279 6.61 6.16 10.07
CA SER A 279 6.71 7.25 11.03
C SER A 279 8.10 7.35 11.70
N VAL A 280 8.91 6.29 11.63
CA VAL A 280 10.26 6.27 12.20
C VAL A 280 11.20 7.11 11.34
N THR A 281 11.54 8.29 11.80
CA THR A 281 12.48 9.19 11.11
C THR A 281 13.93 8.85 11.41
N ASP A 282 14.22 8.36 12.64
CA ASP A 282 15.54 7.93 13.04
C ASP A 282 15.49 6.80 14.09
N MET A 283 16.56 6.04 14.21
CA MET A 283 16.69 4.93 15.14
C MET A 283 18.09 4.91 15.76
N TYR A 284 18.14 4.73 17.08
CA TYR A 284 19.39 4.58 17.83
C TYR A 284 19.33 3.37 18.74
N VAL A 285 20.46 2.74 18.96
CA VAL A 285 20.64 1.71 20.00
C VAL A 285 21.34 2.36 21.19
N GLY A 286 20.60 2.51 22.27
CA GLY A 286 21.08 3.10 23.52
C GLY A 286 21.75 2.10 24.44
N LYS A 287 21.95 2.50 25.70
CA LYS A 287 22.51 1.61 26.74
C LYS A 287 21.61 0.39 26.98
N ASN A 288 22.24 -0.74 27.35
CA ASN A 288 21.54 -2.01 27.63
C ASN A 288 20.71 -2.55 26.46
N ASP A 289 21.15 -2.30 25.23
CA ASP A 289 20.47 -2.73 23.99
C ASP A 289 19.04 -2.17 23.87
N SER A 290 18.75 -1.02 24.50
CA SER A 290 17.49 -0.33 24.26
C SER A 290 17.45 0.24 22.86
N ILE A 291 16.29 0.18 22.21
CA ILE A 291 16.06 0.78 20.90
C ILE A 291 15.30 2.07 21.11
N VAL A 292 15.82 3.16 20.55
CA VAL A 292 15.18 4.48 20.58
C VAL A 292 14.72 4.81 19.17
N LEU A 293 13.42 4.99 19.00
CA LEU A 293 12.81 5.35 17.72
C LEU A 293 12.31 6.79 17.81
N ILE A 294 12.67 7.60 16.85
CA ILE A 294 12.16 8.96 16.67
C ILE A 294 10.98 8.88 15.71
N ILE A 295 9.84 9.39 16.14
CA ILE A 295 8.55 9.19 15.47
C ILE A 295 7.97 10.53 15.06
N ASP A 296 7.66 10.68 13.78
CA ASP A 296 6.81 11.75 13.25
C ASP A 296 5.35 11.30 13.30
N GLU A 297 4.56 11.93 14.19
CA GLU A 297 3.16 11.58 14.40
C GLU A 297 2.25 11.92 13.20
N SER A 298 2.69 12.77 12.30
CA SER A 298 1.90 13.15 11.11
C SER A 298 1.57 11.96 10.21
N TYR A 299 2.35 10.89 10.26
CA TYR A 299 2.08 9.63 9.56
C TYR A 299 0.94 8.82 10.20
N VAL A 300 0.80 8.88 11.53
CA VAL A 300 -0.25 8.16 12.26
C VAL A 300 -1.52 9.00 12.40
N THR A 301 -1.37 10.33 12.49
CA THR A 301 -2.47 11.27 12.61
C THR A 301 -2.23 12.47 11.69
N PRO A 302 -2.89 12.55 10.53
CA PRO A 302 -2.74 13.68 9.61
C PRO A 302 -2.96 15.03 10.27
N GLY A 303 -2.02 15.94 10.06
CA GLY A 303 -2.06 17.28 10.68
C GLY A 303 -1.53 17.32 12.11
N ASP A 304 -1.14 16.21 12.71
CA ASP A 304 -0.45 16.14 13.99
C ASP A 304 1.07 16.08 13.76
N TYR A 305 1.70 17.23 13.71
CA TYR A 305 3.15 17.37 13.48
C TYR A 305 3.96 17.21 14.77
N ALA A 306 3.52 16.37 15.67
CA ALA A 306 4.22 16.12 16.92
C ALA A 306 5.43 15.22 16.75
N LEU A 307 6.43 15.44 17.59
CA LEU A 307 7.55 14.53 17.79
C LEU A 307 7.23 13.54 18.89
N GLY A 308 7.28 12.26 18.56
CA GLY A 308 7.25 11.15 19.50
C GLY A 308 8.61 10.49 19.66
N ILE A 309 8.86 9.93 20.82
CA ILE A 309 9.98 9.04 21.08
C ILE A 309 9.45 7.76 21.66
N GLU A 310 9.76 6.65 21.03
CA GLU A 310 9.49 5.31 21.55
C GLU A 310 10.79 4.68 22.03
N VAL A 311 10.83 4.28 23.29
CA VAL A 311 11.96 3.56 23.88
C VAL A 311 11.55 2.11 24.13
N LEU A 312 12.17 1.19 23.41
CA LEU A 312 11.98 -0.25 23.56
C LEU A 312 13.10 -0.79 24.43
N SER A 313 12.76 -1.27 25.61
CA SER A 313 13.72 -1.81 26.60
C SER A 313 13.44 -3.25 26.92
N LYS A 314 14.47 -4.09 27.02
CA LYS A 314 14.34 -5.50 27.42
C LYS A 314 14.01 -5.60 28.91
N VAL A 315 12.87 -6.20 29.23
CA VAL A 315 12.38 -6.42 30.58
C VAL A 315 11.95 -7.88 30.80
N PRO A 316 11.92 -8.40 32.03
CA PRO A 316 11.32 -9.71 32.28
C PRO A 316 9.86 -9.77 31.84
N ALA A 317 9.47 -10.82 31.14
CA ALA A 317 8.11 -10.95 30.60
C ALA A 317 7.02 -10.89 31.68
N ASP A 318 7.32 -11.39 32.88
CA ASP A 318 6.41 -11.38 34.03
C ASP A 318 6.26 -9.99 34.68
N SER A 319 7.07 -9.01 34.28
CA SER A 319 6.95 -7.62 34.76
C SER A 319 5.91 -6.82 33.99
N LEU A 320 5.48 -7.30 32.82
CA LEU A 320 4.49 -6.60 31.99
C LEU A 320 3.06 -7.03 32.32
N PRO A 321 2.08 -6.10 32.27
CA PRO A 321 0.68 -6.48 32.39
C PRO A 321 0.30 -7.37 31.20
N PRO A 322 -0.52 -8.43 31.43
CA PRO A 322 -0.97 -9.28 30.35
C PRO A 322 -1.85 -8.48 29.38
N ARG A 323 -1.54 -8.56 28.10
CA ARG A 323 -2.37 -8.00 27.01
C ARG A 323 -3.09 -9.13 26.29
N GLN A 324 -4.32 -8.88 25.87
CA GLN A 324 -5.06 -9.80 25.02
C GLN A 324 -4.58 -9.65 23.59
N LYS A 325 -4.10 -10.73 22.97
CA LYS A 325 -3.66 -10.73 21.57
C LYS A 325 -4.87 -10.80 20.64
N ILE A 326 -4.82 -10.02 19.56
CA ILE A 326 -5.72 -10.14 18.40
C ILE A 326 -4.81 -10.47 17.22
N THR A 327 -4.94 -11.66 16.67
CA THR A 327 -4.12 -12.09 15.53
C THR A 327 -4.83 -11.78 14.23
N VAL A 328 -4.16 -11.05 13.34
CA VAL A 328 -4.64 -10.69 12.00
C VAL A 328 -3.76 -11.40 10.97
N ALA A 329 -4.37 -12.25 10.14
CA ALA A 329 -3.68 -12.93 9.05
C ALA A 329 -4.00 -12.26 7.72
N ALA A 330 -2.97 -12.00 6.89
CA ALA A 330 -3.07 -11.32 5.61
C ALA A 330 -2.15 -11.94 4.54
N TYR A 331 -2.40 -11.62 3.27
CA TYR A 331 -1.58 -12.04 2.14
C TYR A 331 -1.51 -10.93 1.08
N ALA A 332 -0.60 -9.98 1.24
CA ALA A 332 -0.22 -9.01 0.21
C ALA A 332 1.11 -8.36 0.56
N SER A 333 1.68 -7.53 -0.34
CA SER A 333 2.87 -6.74 -0.01
C SER A 333 2.58 -5.76 1.14
N ASP A 334 3.56 -5.49 1.99
CA ASP A 334 3.39 -4.62 3.17
C ASP A 334 2.85 -3.23 2.83
N SER A 335 3.32 -2.63 1.72
CA SER A 335 2.86 -1.31 1.27
C SER A 335 1.36 -1.25 0.93
N TYR A 336 0.71 -2.39 0.75
CA TYR A 336 -0.72 -2.47 0.45
C TYR A 336 -1.61 -2.20 1.66
N TYR A 337 -1.09 -2.38 2.88
CA TYR A 337 -1.85 -2.30 4.13
C TYR A 337 -1.51 -1.07 4.99
N MET A 338 -1.04 0.02 4.40
CA MET A 338 -0.59 1.19 5.15
C MET A 338 -1.70 1.78 6.04
N GLU A 339 -2.93 1.88 5.56
CA GLU A 339 -4.06 2.41 6.34
C GLU A 339 -4.45 1.47 7.49
N GLU A 340 -4.39 0.16 7.26
CA GLU A 340 -4.66 -0.85 8.28
C GLU A 340 -3.62 -0.80 9.39
N TYR A 341 -2.34 -0.65 9.07
CA TYR A 341 -1.28 -0.48 10.07
C TYR A 341 -1.52 0.73 10.96
N ILE A 342 -1.82 1.88 10.35
CA ILE A 342 -2.14 3.11 11.07
C ILE A 342 -3.34 2.88 12.00
N GLN A 343 -4.40 2.24 11.53
CA GLN A 343 -5.59 1.98 12.33
C GLN A 343 -5.33 0.96 13.45
N PHE A 344 -4.50 -0.05 13.22
CA PHE A 344 -4.09 -0.98 14.27
C PHE A 344 -3.35 -0.25 15.41
N ILE A 345 -2.43 0.64 15.07
CA ILE A 345 -1.70 1.46 16.03
C ILE A 345 -2.66 2.36 16.82
N ARG A 346 -3.55 3.08 16.13
CA ARG A 346 -4.54 3.94 16.77
C ARG A 346 -5.46 3.16 17.68
N PHE A 347 -5.92 1.98 17.25
CA PHE A 347 -6.75 1.10 18.08
C PHE A 347 -6.02 0.65 19.34
N MET A 348 -4.77 0.21 19.26
CA MET A 348 -3.99 -0.21 20.43
C MET A 348 -3.69 0.95 21.38
N ARG A 349 -3.40 2.15 20.86
CA ARG A 349 -3.22 3.35 21.70
C ARG A 349 -4.49 3.73 22.47
N ALA A 350 -5.66 3.54 21.86
CA ALA A 350 -6.96 3.77 22.51
C ALA A 350 -7.37 2.63 23.46
N ASN A 351 -6.85 1.41 23.27
CA ASN A 351 -7.22 0.19 23.99
C ASN A 351 -5.95 -0.58 24.43
N PRO A 352 -5.22 -0.08 25.43
CA PRO A 352 -3.89 -0.61 25.80
C PRO A 352 -3.91 -2.02 26.37
N GLU A 353 -5.09 -2.58 26.68
CA GLU A 353 -5.29 -3.98 27.06
C GLU A 353 -5.14 -4.96 25.91
N TYR A 354 -5.10 -4.48 24.65
CA TYR A 354 -4.91 -5.32 23.47
C TYR A 354 -3.51 -5.15 22.87
N THR A 355 -3.06 -6.19 22.19
CA THR A 355 -1.92 -6.16 21.27
C THR A 355 -2.33 -6.83 19.97
N ILE A 356 -1.98 -6.25 18.84
CA ILE A 356 -2.26 -6.80 17.52
C ILE A 356 -1.01 -7.53 17.04
N VAL A 357 -1.17 -8.79 16.70
CA VAL A 357 -0.15 -9.61 16.04
C VAL A 357 -0.54 -9.69 14.56
N PHE A 358 0.23 -9.08 13.70
CA PHE A 358 -0.03 -9.08 12.27
C PHE A 358 0.86 -10.12 11.57
N GLU A 359 0.25 -11.13 10.97
CA GLU A 359 0.92 -12.19 10.24
C GLU A 359 0.66 -12.01 8.74
N ASN A 360 1.64 -11.47 8.02
CA ASN A 360 1.59 -11.35 6.57
C ASN A 360 2.28 -12.56 5.92
N TYR A 361 1.54 -13.37 5.20
CA TYR A 361 2.02 -14.60 4.55
C TYR A 361 2.62 -14.37 3.15
N ASN A 362 2.55 -13.16 2.63
CA ASN A 362 3.26 -12.71 1.44
C ASN A 362 4.26 -11.60 1.78
N ASP A 363 4.96 -11.76 2.88
CA ASP A 363 6.11 -10.92 3.17
C ASP A 363 7.20 -11.23 2.13
N ASP A 364 7.44 -10.27 1.24
CA ASP A 364 8.38 -10.39 0.13
C ASP A 364 9.83 -10.64 0.60
N TYR A 365 10.10 -10.71 1.92
CA TYR A 365 11.41 -10.53 2.51
C TYR A 365 11.97 -11.69 3.28
N THR A 366 11.16 -12.46 3.96
CA THR A 366 11.69 -13.50 4.83
C THR A 366 11.25 -14.91 4.47
N ASP A 367 9.96 -15.17 4.29
CA ASP A 367 9.45 -16.53 4.08
C ASP A 367 8.10 -16.53 3.34
N SER A 368 7.98 -15.78 2.23
CA SER A 368 6.74 -15.77 1.46
C SER A 368 6.36 -17.20 1.04
N ILE A 369 5.12 -17.55 1.28
CA ILE A 369 4.55 -18.79 0.75
C ILE A 369 3.76 -18.45 -0.52
N SER A 370 3.58 -19.42 -1.39
CA SER A 370 2.71 -19.23 -2.55
C SER A 370 1.26 -19.00 -2.12
N PHE A 371 0.50 -18.26 -2.93
CA PHE A 371 -0.93 -18.04 -2.68
C PHE A 371 -1.70 -19.37 -2.54
N ASP A 372 -1.33 -20.41 -3.30
CA ASP A 372 -1.91 -21.75 -3.18
C ASP A 372 -1.62 -22.41 -1.83
N GLU A 373 -0.45 -22.16 -1.24
CA GLU A 373 -0.11 -22.68 0.09
C GLU A 373 -0.87 -21.93 1.17
N PHE A 374 -0.95 -20.60 1.06
CA PHE A 374 -1.77 -19.78 1.96
C PHE A 374 -3.23 -20.23 1.95
N ASN A 375 -3.81 -20.47 0.77
CA ASN A 375 -5.17 -21.00 0.62
C ASN A 375 -5.36 -22.35 1.30
N LYS A 376 -4.40 -23.25 1.19
CA LYS A 376 -4.45 -24.55 1.86
C LYS A 376 -4.35 -24.38 3.39
N MET A 377 -3.54 -23.45 3.86
CA MET A 377 -3.41 -23.14 5.29
C MET A 377 -4.73 -22.55 5.84
N LEU A 378 -5.34 -21.58 5.15
CA LEU A 378 -6.64 -21.02 5.53
C LEU A 378 -7.71 -22.11 5.69
N ILE A 379 -7.80 -23.02 4.72
CA ILE A 379 -8.77 -24.12 4.74
C ILE A 379 -8.45 -25.16 5.81
N SER A 380 -7.18 -25.40 6.11
CA SER A 380 -6.75 -26.34 7.14
C SER A 380 -6.84 -25.79 8.57
N GLY A 381 -7.03 -24.48 8.71
CA GLY A 381 -7.15 -23.74 9.95
C GLY A 381 -5.87 -23.02 10.32
N ILE A 382 -5.83 -21.71 10.08
CA ILE A 382 -4.85 -20.77 10.64
C ILE A 382 -5.40 -20.28 11.98
N ASP A 383 -4.57 -20.17 12.98
CA ASP A 383 -4.94 -19.61 14.29
C ASP A 383 -4.94 -18.06 14.19
N ALA A 384 -5.99 -17.51 13.60
CA ALA A 384 -6.20 -16.07 13.45
C ALA A 384 -7.59 -15.69 13.93
N ASP A 385 -7.68 -14.49 14.53
CA ASP A 385 -8.96 -13.90 14.94
C ASP A 385 -9.61 -13.15 13.77
N ILE A 386 -8.79 -12.51 12.93
CA ILE A 386 -9.21 -11.72 11.78
C ILE A 386 -8.43 -12.17 10.54
N PHE A 387 -9.10 -12.22 9.40
CA PHE A 387 -8.49 -12.33 8.08
C PHE A 387 -8.67 -11.00 7.36
N LEU A 388 -7.59 -10.52 6.77
CA LEU A 388 -7.58 -9.31 5.95
C LEU A 388 -7.31 -9.71 4.51
N PHE A 389 -8.31 -9.49 3.64
CA PHE A 389 -8.29 -9.85 2.23
C PHE A 389 -8.30 -8.61 1.34
N SER A 390 -7.63 -8.69 0.20
CA SER A 390 -7.72 -7.68 -0.84
C SER A 390 -9.08 -7.75 -1.58
N ASP A 391 -9.38 -6.74 -2.37
CA ASP A 391 -10.54 -6.72 -3.27
C ASP A 391 -10.54 -7.86 -4.30
N TYR A 392 -9.37 -8.47 -4.51
CA TYR A 392 -9.18 -9.61 -5.43
C TYR A 392 -9.53 -10.97 -4.82
N ASP A 393 -9.76 -11.07 -3.52
CA ASP A 393 -9.90 -12.34 -2.78
C ASP A 393 -11.35 -12.75 -2.50
N THR A 394 -12.32 -12.18 -3.23
CA THR A 394 -13.76 -12.43 -3.00
C THR A 394 -14.16 -13.91 -3.11
N ASP A 395 -13.54 -14.69 -4.01
CA ASP A 395 -13.78 -16.13 -4.12
C ASP A 395 -13.27 -16.90 -2.91
N MET A 396 -12.19 -16.41 -2.29
CA MET A 396 -11.67 -16.94 -1.03
C MET A 396 -12.68 -16.76 0.09
N ILE A 397 -13.21 -15.53 0.24
CA ILE A 397 -14.21 -15.22 1.26
C ILE A 397 -15.45 -16.12 1.09
N LYS A 398 -15.95 -16.30 -0.15
CA LYS A 398 -17.06 -17.21 -0.45
C LYS A 398 -16.76 -18.64 0.01
N ASN A 399 -15.58 -19.16 -0.35
CA ASN A 399 -15.14 -20.52 -0.02
C ASN A 399 -15.05 -20.75 1.50
N MET A 400 -14.50 -19.75 2.22
CA MET A 400 -14.39 -19.83 3.69
C MET A 400 -15.76 -19.70 4.36
N ALA A 401 -16.65 -18.88 3.83
CA ALA A 401 -18.02 -18.74 4.33
C ALA A 401 -18.80 -20.05 4.15
N ASP A 402 -18.74 -20.67 2.97
CA ASP A 402 -19.40 -21.95 2.68
C ASP A 402 -18.91 -23.11 3.59
N LYS A 403 -17.64 -23.05 3.99
CA LYS A 403 -17.02 -24.01 4.93
C LYS A 403 -17.28 -23.68 6.41
N GLY A 404 -17.95 -22.55 6.70
CA GLY A 404 -18.24 -22.12 8.06
C GLY A 404 -16.98 -21.64 8.83
N ILE A 405 -15.94 -21.23 8.12
CA ILE A 405 -14.68 -20.71 8.71
C ILE A 405 -14.88 -19.27 9.18
N LEU A 406 -15.74 -18.49 8.49
CA LEU A 406 -15.99 -17.08 8.79
C LEU A 406 -17.21 -16.93 9.71
N TYR A 407 -17.16 -15.93 10.58
CA TYR A 407 -18.26 -15.54 11.43
C TYR A 407 -19.18 -14.53 10.73
N ASP A 408 -20.50 -14.68 10.89
CA ASP A 408 -21.48 -13.75 10.33
C ASP A 408 -21.52 -12.45 11.15
N LEU A 409 -21.00 -11.37 10.58
CA LEU A 409 -20.87 -10.06 11.19
C LEU A 409 -22.21 -9.34 11.40
N ASP A 410 -23.30 -9.75 10.73
CA ASP A 410 -24.65 -9.21 10.98
C ASP A 410 -25.08 -9.45 12.43
N ASN A 411 -24.54 -10.47 13.09
CA ASN A 411 -24.78 -10.70 14.53
C ASN A 411 -24.28 -9.53 15.39
N PHE A 412 -23.16 -8.90 15.03
CA PHE A 412 -22.63 -7.72 15.71
C PHE A 412 -23.35 -6.45 15.25
N ILE A 413 -23.45 -6.21 13.94
CA ILE A 413 -24.06 -4.99 13.37
C ILE A 413 -25.50 -4.81 13.84
N SER A 414 -26.30 -5.88 13.85
CA SER A 414 -27.71 -5.82 14.24
C SER A 414 -27.93 -5.41 15.70
N THR A 415 -26.95 -5.61 16.55
CA THR A 415 -26.98 -5.28 17.98
C THR A 415 -26.24 -3.99 18.32
N ASP A 416 -25.40 -3.47 17.43
CA ASP A 416 -24.69 -2.21 17.58
C ASP A 416 -25.65 -1.03 17.36
N ALA A 417 -25.80 -0.17 18.39
CA ALA A 417 -26.74 0.95 18.37
C ALA A 417 -26.39 2.03 17.31
N GLU A 418 -25.09 2.17 16.99
CA GLU A 418 -24.59 3.15 16.03
C GLU A 418 -24.57 2.61 14.61
N LEU A 419 -24.17 1.34 14.41
CA LEU A 419 -23.96 0.74 13.08
C LEU A 419 -25.20 0.10 12.48
N LYS A 420 -26.19 -0.30 13.30
CA LYS A 420 -27.38 -1.06 12.87
C LYS A 420 -28.08 -0.52 11.61
N ASN A 421 -28.07 0.80 11.40
CA ASN A 421 -28.65 1.47 10.24
C ASN A 421 -27.70 2.52 9.65
N ALA A 422 -26.42 2.41 9.91
CA ALA A 422 -25.45 3.41 9.49
C ALA A 422 -24.84 3.10 8.13
N LEU A 423 -24.78 1.83 7.74
CA LEU A 423 -24.29 1.44 6.42
C LEU A 423 -25.26 1.89 5.34
N ILE A 424 -24.76 2.30 4.19
CA ILE A 424 -25.57 2.56 3.00
C ILE A 424 -26.36 1.27 2.68
N PRO A 425 -27.70 1.31 2.56
CA PRO A 425 -28.51 0.08 2.46
C PRO A 425 -28.11 -0.85 1.31
N ASN A 426 -27.82 -0.29 0.13
CA ASN A 426 -27.37 -1.09 -1.01
C ASN A 426 -25.97 -1.70 -0.78
N VAL A 427 -25.05 -0.96 -0.13
CA VAL A 427 -23.73 -1.46 0.26
C VAL A 427 -23.87 -2.64 1.22
N HIS A 428 -24.69 -2.50 2.27
CA HIS A 428 -24.94 -3.58 3.24
C HIS A 428 -25.50 -4.84 2.58
N GLU A 429 -26.43 -4.68 1.63
CA GLU A 429 -26.99 -5.81 0.90
C GLU A 429 -25.97 -6.48 -0.02
N LYS A 430 -25.15 -5.69 -0.71
CA LYS A 430 -24.12 -6.19 -1.64
C LYS A 430 -22.91 -6.82 -0.96
N LEU A 431 -22.65 -6.48 0.30
CA LEU A 431 -21.62 -7.14 1.12
C LEU A 431 -22.04 -8.55 1.57
N LYS A 432 -23.33 -8.92 1.45
CA LYS A 432 -23.82 -10.23 1.85
C LYS A 432 -23.53 -11.30 0.81
N TYR A 433 -23.14 -12.45 1.31
CA TYR A 433 -23.02 -13.68 0.55
C TYR A 433 -23.89 -14.78 1.19
N ASN A 434 -24.75 -15.44 0.40
CA ASN A 434 -25.71 -16.45 0.88
C ASN A 434 -26.53 -16.00 2.11
N GLY A 435 -26.82 -14.69 2.22
CA GLY A 435 -27.63 -14.10 3.28
C GLY A 435 -26.90 -13.79 4.59
N GLY A 436 -25.60 -14.06 4.69
CA GLY A 436 -24.72 -13.68 5.81
C GLY A 436 -23.71 -12.61 5.41
N LEU A 437 -23.25 -11.80 6.35
CA LEU A 437 -22.21 -10.80 6.19
C LEU A 437 -20.88 -11.35 6.72
N TYR A 438 -20.04 -11.88 5.85
CA TYR A 438 -18.81 -12.56 6.25
C TYR A 438 -17.54 -11.71 6.19
N GLY A 439 -17.64 -10.53 5.59
CA GLY A 439 -16.57 -9.54 5.56
C GLY A 439 -17.14 -8.15 5.44
N ILE A 440 -16.38 -7.16 5.88
CA ILE A 440 -16.72 -5.74 5.80
C ILE A 440 -15.52 -4.94 5.34
N SER A 441 -15.77 -3.93 4.50
CA SER A 441 -14.79 -2.94 4.06
C SER A 441 -15.17 -1.57 4.60
N ALA A 442 -14.18 -0.71 4.84
CA ALA A 442 -14.42 0.69 5.17
C ALA A 442 -14.86 1.52 3.95
N TYR A 443 -14.45 1.12 2.76
CA TYR A 443 -14.66 1.88 1.53
C TYR A 443 -15.28 1.05 0.42
N CYS A 444 -16.06 1.70 -0.44
CA CYS A 444 -16.60 1.13 -1.67
C CYS A 444 -16.40 2.10 -2.85
N SER A 445 -16.35 1.53 -4.04
CA SER A 445 -16.47 2.26 -5.30
C SER A 445 -17.52 1.61 -6.19
N VAL A 446 -17.93 2.30 -7.24
CA VAL A 446 -18.82 1.74 -8.25
C VAL A 446 -18.19 1.92 -9.63
N SER A 447 -17.90 0.81 -10.30
CA SER A 447 -17.49 0.82 -11.69
C SER A 447 -18.73 0.85 -12.60
N THR A 448 -18.71 1.75 -13.58
CA THR A 448 -19.80 1.91 -14.56
C THR A 448 -19.22 2.38 -15.89
N LEU A 449 -20.03 2.45 -16.93
CA LEU A 449 -19.67 3.10 -18.19
C LEU A 449 -20.45 4.38 -18.35
N THR A 450 -19.78 5.46 -18.78
CA THR A 450 -20.38 6.77 -19.02
C THR A 450 -20.23 7.16 -20.48
N GLY A 451 -21.28 7.64 -21.12
CA GLY A 451 -21.27 8.05 -22.52
C GLY A 451 -22.26 9.17 -22.83
N ARG A 452 -22.13 9.77 -24.04
CA ARG A 452 -23.09 10.77 -24.54
C ARG A 452 -24.45 10.14 -24.74
N LYS A 453 -25.48 10.68 -24.12
CA LYS A 453 -26.84 10.15 -24.24
C LYS A 453 -27.34 10.09 -25.68
N SER A 454 -26.98 11.08 -26.49
CA SER A 454 -27.30 11.11 -27.91
C SER A 454 -26.68 9.97 -28.72
N VAL A 455 -25.60 9.36 -28.22
CA VAL A 455 -24.91 8.23 -28.85
C VAL A 455 -25.36 6.93 -28.24
N VAL A 456 -25.22 6.73 -26.91
CA VAL A 456 -25.45 5.44 -26.25
C VAL A 456 -26.93 5.16 -25.97
N GLY A 457 -27.79 6.19 -25.95
CA GLY A 457 -29.21 6.05 -25.68
C GLY A 457 -29.53 5.86 -24.19
N ASP A 458 -30.54 5.03 -23.91
CA ASP A 458 -31.04 4.78 -22.56
C ASP A 458 -30.43 3.49 -21.97
N ARG A 459 -30.13 3.51 -20.67
CA ARG A 459 -29.57 2.40 -19.92
C ARG A 459 -30.33 1.09 -20.06
N ALA A 460 -31.67 1.16 -20.20
CA ALA A 460 -32.57 0.00 -20.33
C ALA A 460 -32.38 -0.79 -21.63
N GLU A 461 -31.82 -0.20 -22.67
CA GLU A 461 -31.62 -0.84 -23.98
C GLU A 461 -30.15 -1.20 -24.26
N TRP A 462 -29.26 -1.00 -23.26
CA TRP A 462 -27.82 -1.15 -23.41
C TRP A 462 -27.38 -2.59 -23.24
N ASN A 463 -27.19 -3.31 -24.35
CA ASN A 463 -26.72 -4.69 -24.43
C ASN A 463 -25.70 -4.88 -25.57
N VAL A 464 -25.09 -6.06 -25.65
CA VAL A 464 -24.04 -6.38 -26.64
C VAL A 464 -24.56 -6.21 -28.08
N GLN A 465 -25.78 -6.71 -28.37
CA GLN A 465 -26.36 -6.58 -29.70
C GLN A 465 -26.55 -5.13 -30.12
N LYS A 466 -27.07 -4.28 -29.22
CA LYS A 466 -27.24 -2.85 -29.51
C LYS A 466 -25.90 -2.15 -29.82
N ILE A 467 -24.86 -2.46 -29.08
CA ILE A 467 -23.51 -1.92 -29.32
C ILE A 467 -23.01 -2.39 -30.70
N THR A 468 -23.15 -3.66 -31.02
CA THR A 468 -22.75 -4.24 -32.31
C THR A 468 -23.46 -3.54 -33.47
N GLU A 469 -24.79 -3.36 -33.39
CA GLU A 469 -25.58 -2.63 -34.39
C GLU A 469 -25.08 -1.19 -34.60
N MET A 470 -24.68 -0.50 -33.53
CA MET A 470 -24.15 0.87 -33.61
C MET A 470 -22.80 0.89 -34.32
N LEU A 471 -21.92 -0.05 -33.98
CA LEU A 471 -20.60 -0.18 -34.61
C LEU A 471 -20.69 -0.58 -36.09
N GLU A 472 -21.65 -1.40 -36.48
CA GLU A 472 -21.90 -1.75 -37.89
C GLU A 472 -22.37 -0.56 -38.73
N ASN A 473 -23.09 0.37 -38.11
CA ASN A 473 -23.63 1.58 -38.78
C ASN A 473 -22.62 2.72 -38.86
N ASP A 474 -21.52 2.69 -38.08
CA ASP A 474 -20.49 3.71 -38.06
C ASP A 474 -19.11 3.06 -37.97
N GLU A 475 -18.31 3.12 -39.01
CA GLU A 475 -16.99 2.50 -39.11
C GLU A 475 -15.92 3.22 -38.26
N ASP A 476 -16.12 4.49 -37.95
CA ASP A 476 -15.19 5.30 -37.13
C ASP A 476 -15.44 5.15 -35.62
N LEU A 477 -16.60 4.58 -35.24
CA LEU A 477 -16.99 4.43 -33.84
C LEU A 477 -16.34 3.19 -33.21
N THR A 478 -15.96 3.30 -31.94
CA THR A 478 -15.45 2.18 -31.12
C THR A 478 -16.09 2.22 -29.73
N LEU A 479 -16.12 1.09 -29.01
CA LEU A 479 -16.69 1.05 -27.67
C LEU A 479 -15.84 1.90 -26.71
N PHE A 480 -14.54 1.59 -26.59
CA PHE A 480 -13.55 2.35 -25.81
C PHE A 480 -12.54 3.04 -26.72
N ALA A 481 -11.92 4.07 -26.21
CA ALA A 481 -10.92 4.85 -26.95
C ALA A 481 -9.66 4.07 -27.29
N SER A 482 -9.28 3.14 -26.43
CA SER A 482 -8.03 2.40 -26.44
C SER A 482 -8.25 0.93 -26.06
N GLY A 483 -7.18 0.17 -26.02
CA GLY A 483 -7.17 -1.26 -25.66
C GLY A 483 -7.28 -2.17 -26.88
N ASP A 484 -6.65 -3.34 -26.76
CA ASP A 484 -6.82 -4.42 -27.73
C ASP A 484 -8.05 -5.29 -27.39
N ALA A 485 -8.27 -6.34 -28.15
CA ALA A 485 -9.43 -7.20 -27.96
C ALA A 485 -9.46 -7.90 -26.60
N ALA A 486 -8.29 -8.24 -26.05
CA ALA A 486 -8.16 -8.88 -24.75
C ALA A 486 -8.42 -7.86 -23.62
N ASP A 487 -7.90 -6.65 -23.74
CA ASP A 487 -8.13 -5.57 -22.78
C ASP A 487 -9.63 -5.22 -22.67
N ILE A 488 -10.30 -5.10 -23.82
CA ILE A 488 -11.73 -4.83 -23.89
C ILE A 488 -12.54 -5.99 -23.26
N LEU A 489 -12.21 -7.23 -23.60
CA LEU A 489 -12.88 -8.41 -23.03
C LEU A 489 -12.68 -8.45 -21.51
N SER A 490 -11.45 -8.23 -21.03
CA SER A 490 -11.16 -8.24 -19.59
C SER A 490 -11.95 -7.17 -18.84
N THR A 491 -12.03 -5.96 -19.39
CA THR A 491 -12.84 -4.86 -18.84
C THR A 491 -14.30 -5.25 -18.71
N LEU A 492 -14.87 -5.91 -19.72
CA LEU A 492 -16.28 -6.30 -19.72
C LEU A 492 -16.55 -7.49 -18.78
N ILE A 493 -15.72 -8.53 -18.80
CA ILE A 493 -15.86 -9.73 -17.96
C ILE A 493 -15.67 -9.41 -16.47
N TYR A 494 -14.61 -8.67 -16.10
CA TYR A 494 -14.39 -8.27 -14.70
C TYR A 494 -15.40 -7.25 -14.15
N ASN A 495 -16.29 -6.76 -15.01
CA ASN A 495 -17.42 -5.95 -14.61
C ASN A 495 -18.78 -6.63 -14.90
N GLY A 496 -18.77 -7.96 -14.94
CA GLY A 496 -19.97 -8.80 -14.83
C GLY A 496 -20.69 -9.10 -16.15
N VAL A 497 -20.15 -8.69 -17.32
CA VAL A 497 -20.78 -9.02 -18.61
C VAL A 497 -20.64 -10.52 -18.86
N CYS A 498 -21.76 -11.20 -19.07
CA CYS A 498 -21.84 -12.66 -19.21
C CYS A 498 -21.30 -13.45 -18.00
N MET A 499 -21.37 -12.87 -16.79
CA MET A 499 -20.87 -13.51 -15.57
C MET A 499 -21.95 -13.77 -14.52
N ASP A 500 -23.21 -13.41 -14.77
CA ASP A 500 -24.30 -13.72 -13.85
C ASP A 500 -24.65 -15.23 -13.87
N GLU A 501 -25.14 -15.72 -12.72
CA GLU A 501 -25.45 -17.15 -12.53
C GLU A 501 -26.42 -17.71 -13.59
N ASN A 502 -27.39 -16.91 -14.02
CA ASN A 502 -28.32 -17.33 -15.04
C ASN A 502 -27.65 -17.54 -16.40
N PHE A 503 -26.73 -16.62 -16.78
CA PHE A 503 -25.93 -16.79 -18.00
C PHE A 503 -25.06 -18.03 -17.91
N ILE A 504 -24.28 -18.15 -16.85
CA ILE A 504 -23.30 -19.25 -16.67
C ILE A 504 -23.99 -20.62 -16.68
N ARG A 505 -25.15 -20.77 -15.99
CA ARG A 505 -25.80 -22.08 -15.83
C ARG A 505 -26.84 -22.43 -16.91
N ASN A 506 -27.46 -21.44 -17.54
CA ASN A 506 -28.59 -21.68 -18.43
C ASN A 506 -28.35 -21.26 -19.89
N GLU A 507 -27.58 -20.22 -20.13
CA GLU A 507 -27.30 -19.73 -21.49
C GLU A 507 -25.98 -20.28 -22.01
N GLY A 508 -24.88 -20.05 -21.27
CA GLY A 508 -23.57 -20.62 -21.51
C GLY A 508 -22.72 -19.84 -22.50
N PHE A 509 -21.43 -20.24 -22.55
CA PHE A 509 -20.39 -19.56 -23.32
C PHE A 509 -20.35 -20.00 -24.80
N ASP A 510 -21.08 -21.04 -25.21
CA ASP A 510 -21.30 -21.41 -26.60
C ASP A 510 -22.55 -20.74 -27.21
N SER A 511 -23.21 -19.85 -26.48
CA SER A 511 -24.37 -19.06 -26.91
C SER A 511 -23.99 -18.01 -27.96
N GLU A 512 -24.99 -17.62 -28.75
CA GLU A 512 -24.86 -16.53 -29.74
C GLU A 512 -24.41 -15.23 -29.09
N ARG A 513 -24.95 -14.88 -27.92
CA ARG A 513 -24.59 -13.69 -27.12
C ARG A 513 -23.10 -13.62 -26.77
N PHE A 514 -22.51 -14.71 -26.31
CA PHE A 514 -21.09 -14.72 -25.96
C PHE A 514 -20.19 -14.69 -27.20
N ILE A 515 -20.60 -15.35 -28.28
CA ILE A 515 -19.91 -15.30 -29.55
C ILE A 515 -19.90 -13.86 -30.08
N GLU A 516 -21.06 -13.17 -30.06
CA GLU A 516 -21.17 -11.75 -30.42
C GLU A 516 -20.27 -10.86 -29.55
N LEU A 517 -20.16 -11.15 -28.23
CA LEU A 517 -19.26 -10.41 -27.33
C LEU A 517 -17.79 -10.57 -27.78
N LEU A 518 -17.33 -11.77 -28.10
CA LEU A 518 -15.98 -12.01 -28.61
C LEU A 518 -15.72 -11.28 -29.94
N GLU A 519 -16.70 -11.30 -30.85
CA GLU A 519 -16.62 -10.62 -32.13
C GLU A 519 -16.59 -9.10 -31.98
N LEU A 520 -17.41 -8.54 -31.07
CA LEU A 520 -17.41 -7.12 -30.71
C LEU A 520 -16.04 -6.70 -30.16
N CYS A 521 -15.49 -7.43 -29.21
CA CYS A 521 -14.16 -7.14 -28.65
C CYS A 521 -13.08 -7.12 -29.74
N ARG A 522 -13.10 -8.11 -30.63
CA ARG A 522 -12.17 -8.19 -31.76
C ARG A 522 -12.32 -7.01 -32.72
N LEU A 523 -13.56 -6.64 -33.07
CA LEU A 523 -13.86 -5.53 -33.95
C LEU A 523 -13.30 -4.20 -33.36
N CYS A 524 -13.58 -3.93 -32.09
CA CYS A 524 -13.09 -2.74 -31.39
C CYS A 524 -11.56 -2.73 -31.31
N GLY A 525 -10.94 -3.87 -30.97
CA GLY A 525 -9.48 -3.98 -30.91
C GLY A 525 -8.80 -3.75 -32.27
N ILE A 526 -9.41 -4.19 -33.37
CA ILE A 526 -8.93 -3.89 -34.74
C ILE A 526 -9.06 -2.40 -35.04
N ARG A 527 -10.18 -1.77 -34.70
CA ARG A 527 -10.41 -0.34 -34.91
C ARG A 527 -9.44 0.51 -34.09
N ASN A 528 -9.19 0.15 -32.85
CA ASN A 528 -8.21 0.85 -32.01
C ASN A 528 -6.78 0.73 -32.55
N LYS A 529 -6.36 -0.44 -33.07
CA LYS A 529 -5.04 -0.62 -33.70
C LYS A 529 -4.88 0.13 -35.02
N ASN A 530 -5.97 0.31 -35.77
CA ASN A 530 -5.97 1.00 -37.06
C ASN A 530 -6.14 2.53 -36.92
N ALA A 531 -6.48 3.01 -35.71
CA ALA A 531 -6.44 4.43 -35.45
C ALA A 531 -4.99 4.92 -35.59
N ASP A 532 -4.75 5.85 -36.54
CA ASP A 532 -3.42 6.35 -36.94
C ASP A 532 -2.58 6.97 -35.82
N ARG A 533 -3.03 6.89 -34.54
CA ARG A 533 -2.38 7.48 -33.39
C ARG A 533 -2.86 6.81 -32.10
N ILE A 534 -2.01 6.72 -31.11
CA ILE A 534 -2.42 6.45 -29.74
C ILE A 534 -3.28 7.64 -29.29
N VAL A 535 -4.59 7.43 -29.21
CA VAL A 535 -5.53 8.48 -28.81
C VAL A 535 -5.86 8.27 -27.35
N VAL A 536 -5.62 9.30 -26.55
CA VAL A 536 -6.01 9.30 -25.14
C VAL A 536 -7.54 9.37 -25.05
N ASP A 537 -8.09 8.72 -24.05
CA ASP A 537 -9.54 8.54 -23.86
C ASP A 537 -10.32 9.87 -23.99
N ALA A 538 -9.84 10.92 -23.33
CA ALA A 538 -10.45 12.25 -23.39
C ALA A 538 -10.61 12.78 -24.83
N LYS A 539 -9.59 12.60 -25.68
CA LYS A 539 -9.66 13.05 -27.08
C LYS A 539 -10.64 12.21 -27.90
N ALA A 540 -10.66 10.90 -27.74
CA ALA A 540 -11.59 10.03 -28.45
C ALA A 540 -13.05 10.33 -28.11
N ILE A 541 -13.32 10.72 -26.87
CA ILE A 541 -14.65 11.15 -26.41
C ILE A 541 -15.05 12.46 -27.08
N VAL A 542 -14.18 13.47 -27.04
CA VAL A 542 -14.47 14.77 -27.62
C VAL A 542 -14.64 14.68 -29.13
N ASP A 543 -13.84 13.87 -29.82
CA ASP A 543 -13.93 13.63 -31.26
C ASP A 543 -15.16 12.75 -31.64
N GLY A 544 -15.89 12.20 -30.67
CA GLY A 544 -17.06 11.35 -30.89
C GLY A 544 -16.72 9.95 -31.42
N ARG A 545 -15.45 9.52 -31.31
CA ARG A 545 -14.98 8.21 -31.76
C ARG A 545 -15.25 7.11 -30.74
N ALA A 546 -15.10 7.39 -29.45
CA ALA A 546 -15.38 6.45 -28.37
C ALA A 546 -16.82 6.65 -27.87
N MET A 547 -17.56 5.55 -27.73
CA MET A 547 -18.92 5.56 -27.19
C MET A 547 -18.96 5.86 -25.70
N VAL A 548 -18.06 5.22 -24.94
CA VAL A 548 -18.07 5.23 -23.48
C VAL A 548 -16.68 5.35 -22.89
N VAL A 549 -16.65 5.79 -21.62
CA VAL A 549 -15.52 5.76 -20.72
C VAL A 549 -15.79 4.78 -19.59
N ASN A 550 -14.77 4.08 -19.12
CA ASN A 550 -14.83 3.33 -17.89
C ASN A 550 -14.70 4.30 -16.71
N ASP A 551 -15.70 4.32 -15.84
CA ASP A 551 -15.92 5.31 -14.79
C ASP A 551 -15.84 4.63 -13.41
N HIS A 552 -15.17 5.28 -12.47
CA HIS A 552 -15.03 4.82 -11.07
C HIS A 552 -15.96 5.56 -10.10
N ASN A 553 -16.88 6.37 -10.62
CA ASN A 553 -17.88 7.11 -9.84
C ASN A 553 -17.28 8.15 -8.88
N THR A 554 -16.17 8.80 -9.26
CA THR A 554 -15.55 9.81 -8.40
C THR A 554 -16.12 11.21 -8.64
N PHE A 555 -15.92 12.10 -7.67
CA PHE A 555 -16.24 13.52 -7.81
C PHE A 555 -15.47 14.18 -8.96
N GLY A 556 -14.19 13.81 -9.10
CA GLY A 556 -13.36 14.24 -10.21
C GLY A 556 -13.90 13.81 -11.58
N ASP A 557 -14.26 12.52 -11.70
CA ASP A 557 -14.84 11.97 -12.93
C ASP A 557 -16.12 12.73 -13.36
N VAL A 558 -17.01 13.02 -12.42
CA VAL A 558 -18.24 13.78 -12.70
C VAL A 558 -17.91 15.14 -13.30
N ARG A 559 -16.95 15.85 -12.74
CA ARG A 559 -16.51 17.16 -13.26
C ARG A 559 -15.86 17.04 -14.63
N ASP A 560 -15.05 16.00 -14.82
CA ASP A 560 -14.40 15.74 -16.11
C ASP A 560 -15.43 15.48 -17.21
N TYR A 561 -16.53 14.78 -16.92
CA TYR A 561 -17.58 14.57 -17.92
C TYR A 561 -18.30 15.85 -18.31
N TYR A 562 -18.57 16.75 -17.36
CA TYR A 562 -19.10 18.08 -17.69
C TYR A 562 -18.13 18.90 -18.57
N ALA A 563 -16.82 18.72 -18.37
CA ALA A 563 -15.82 19.34 -19.25
C ALA A 563 -15.76 18.69 -20.63
N LEU A 564 -15.76 17.36 -20.71
CA LEU A 564 -15.59 16.60 -21.95
C LEU A 564 -16.82 16.62 -22.86
N TYR A 565 -18.03 16.54 -22.28
CA TYR A 565 -19.27 16.54 -23.04
C TYR A 565 -19.86 17.93 -23.25
N GLY A 566 -19.40 18.95 -22.48
CA GLY A 566 -19.88 20.33 -22.58
C GLY A 566 -21.38 20.44 -22.31
N ASP A 567 -22.13 21.02 -23.28
CA ASP A 567 -23.59 21.18 -23.17
C ASP A 567 -24.40 19.90 -23.54
N GLU A 568 -23.72 18.82 -23.93
CA GLU A 568 -24.39 17.57 -24.26
C GLU A 568 -24.71 16.75 -22.98
N GLU A 569 -25.89 16.16 -22.93
CA GLU A 569 -26.28 15.28 -21.84
C GLU A 569 -25.44 13.99 -21.89
N PHE A 570 -24.84 13.61 -20.76
CA PHE A 570 -24.22 12.32 -20.57
C PHE A 570 -25.06 11.43 -19.68
N VAL A 571 -24.86 10.13 -19.79
CA VAL A 571 -25.54 9.11 -19.00
C VAL A 571 -24.56 8.07 -18.53
N ARG A 572 -24.70 7.65 -17.28
CA ARG A 572 -24.03 6.46 -16.74
C ARG A 572 -24.79 5.26 -17.24
N ILE A 573 -24.33 4.76 -18.39
CA ILE A 573 -25.03 3.74 -19.15
C ILE A 573 -24.83 2.34 -18.53
N GLY A 574 -23.72 2.12 -17.84
CA GLY A 574 -23.35 0.83 -17.24
C GLY A 574 -22.75 -0.17 -18.24
N TYR A 575 -22.33 -1.31 -17.75
CA TYR A 575 -21.84 -2.42 -18.57
C TYR A 575 -23.00 -3.13 -19.24
N PRO A 576 -22.86 -3.55 -20.52
CA PRO A 576 -23.97 -4.06 -21.29
C PRO A 576 -24.55 -5.37 -20.73
N ASP A 577 -25.88 -5.43 -20.62
CA ASP A 577 -26.63 -6.60 -20.18
C ASP A 577 -28.00 -6.65 -20.81
N GLU A 578 -28.61 -7.86 -20.89
CA GLU A 578 -29.97 -8.05 -21.47
C GLU A 578 -31.06 -7.31 -20.70
N ALA A 579 -30.87 -7.11 -19.40
CA ALA A 579 -31.79 -6.32 -18.57
C ALA A 579 -31.53 -4.81 -18.61
N GLY A 580 -30.55 -4.37 -19.43
CA GLY A 580 -30.03 -3.00 -19.49
C GLY A 580 -28.72 -2.86 -18.73
N GLY A 581 -28.05 -1.73 -18.93
CA GLY A 581 -26.72 -1.50 -18.38
C GLY A 581 -26.63 -1.71 -16.87
N ARG A 582 -25.55 -2.35 -16.40
CA ARG A 582 -25.31 -2.64 -15.00
C ARG A 582 -24.08 -1.92 -14.47
N SER A 583 -24.08 -1.59 -13.18
CA SER A 583 -22.91 -1.07 -12.46
C SER A 583 -22.47 -2.07 -11.42
N VAL A 584 -21.17 -2.11 -11.13
CA VAL A 584 -20.54 -3.07 -10.24
C VAL A 584 -19.95 -2.37 -9.04
N MET A 585 -20.42 -2.73 -7.85
CA MET A 585 -19.85 -2.27 -6.59
C MET A 585 -18.61 -3.07 -6.24
N LYS A 586 -17.54 -2.37 -5.87
CA LYS A 586 -16.25 -2.93 -5.46
C LYS A 586 -15.90 -2.46 -4.06
N TRP A 587 -15.11 -3.25 -3.38
CA TRP A 587 -14.62 -2.99 -2.03
C TRP A 587 -13.12 -2.70 -2.07
N TRP A 588 -12.61 -2.02 -1.08
CA TRP A 588 -11.19 -2.05 -0.75
C TRP A 588 -10.92 -3.30 0.11
N ASN A 589 -9.97 -3.26 1.01
CA ASN A 589 -9.67 -4.39 1.88
C ASN A 589 -10.90 -4.87 2.69
N MET A 590 -11.03 -6.19 2.82
CA MET A 590 -12.13 -6.85 3.50
C MET A 590 -11.64 -7.46 4.81
N LEU A 591 -12.23 -7.03 5.91
CA LEU A 591 -11.99 -7.57 7.26
C LEU A 591 -13.02 -8.65 7.57
N CYS A 592 -12.54 -9.88 7.82
CA CYS A 592 -13.36 -11.05 8.12
C CYS A 592 -12.97 -11.59 9.49
N ILE A 593 -13.95 -11.97 10.34
CA ILE A 593 -13.67 -12.56 11.66
C ILE A 593 -13.74 -14.09 11.54
N SER A 594 -12.75 -14.75 12.15
CA SER A 594 -12.72 -16.20 12.23
C SER A 594 -13.86 -16.75 13.10
N ASN A 595 -14.57 -17.76 12.61
CA ASN A 595 -15.60 -18.42 13.40
C ASN A 595 -15.04 -19.22 14.58
N SER A 596 -13.77 -19.67 14.49
CA SER A 596 -13.05 -20.37 15.55
C SER A 596 -12.42 -19.44 16.59
N SER A 597 -12.32 -18.13 16.33
CA SER A 597 -11.74 -17.18 17.29
C SER A 597 -12.44 -17.26 18.65
N GLU A 598 -11.67 -17.33 19.70
CA GLU A 598 -12.16 -17.20 21.10
C GLU A 598 -12.28 -15.71 21.50
N ASN A 599 -11.74 -14.79 20.68
CA ASN A 599 -11.64 -13.34 20.92
C ASN A 599 -12.61 -12.51 20.06
N LYS A 600 -13.75 -13.06 19.63
CA LYS A 600 -14.65 -12.43 18.65
C LYS A 600 -15.08 -11.00 19.02
N ASP A 601 -15.31 -10.72 20.31
CA ASP A 601 -15.70 -9.38 20.76
C ASP A 601 -14.55 -8.37 20.61
N ALA A 602 -13.32 -8.78 20.91
CA ALA A 602 -12.13 -7.96 20.72
C ALA A 602 -11.84 -7.76 19.21
N ALA A 603 -11.91 -8.85 18.43
CA ALA A 603 -11.79 -8.80 16.97
C ALA A 603 -12.84 -7.85 16.35
N TRP A 604 -14.09 -7.92 16.81
CA TRP A 604 -15.14 -6.99 16.39
C TRP A 604 -14.82 -5.55 16.79
N GLY A 605 -14.31 -5.32 17.99
CA GLY A 605 -13.87 -3.98 18.42
C GLY A 605 -12.88 -3.36 17.44
N LEU A 606 -11.90 -4.15 16.98
CA LEU A 606 -10.94 -3.70 15.98
C LEU A 606 -11.61 -3.48 14.61
N VAL A 607 -12.36 -4.44 14.09
CA VAL A 607 -13.09 -4.32 12.81
C VAL A 607 -14.03 -3.11 12.81
N ARG A 608 -14.78 -2.93 13.92
CA ARG A 608 -15.70 -1.80 14.09
C ARG A 608 -14.97 -0.45 14.03
N SER A 609 -13.73 -0.38 14.49
CA SER A 609 -12.98 0.86 14.51
C SER A 609 -12.74 1.44 13.11
N PHE A 610 -12.70 0.61 12.07
CA PHE A 610 -12.60 1.02 10.67
C PHE A 610 -13.90 1.65 10.11
N LEU A 611 -15.00 1.56 10.84
CA LEU A 611 -16.28 2.16 10.49
C LEU A 611 -16.59 3.40 11.32
N SER A 612 -15.63 3.88 12.10
CA SER A 612 -15.79 5.04 12.97
C SER A 612 -15.52 6.34 12.23
N SER A 613 -16.14 7.46 12.70
CA SER A 613 -15.82 8.78 12.18
C SER A 613 -14.34 9.13 12.39
N ASP A 614 -13.75 8.68 13.50
CA ASP A 614 -12.33 8.88 13.80
C ASP A 614 -11.42 8.27 12.73
N TYR A 615 -11.76 7.06 12.21
CA TYR A 615 -11.03 6.45 11.10
C TYR A 615 -11.10 7.30 9.84
N TYR A 616 -12.31 7.67 9.40
CA TYR A 616 -12.51 8.43 8.17
C TYR A 616 -11.93 9.86 8.22
N GLU A 617 -11.80 10.44 9.40
CA GLU A 617 -11.26 11.80 9.60
C GLU A 617 -9.73 11.80 9.75
N ASN A 618 -9.16 10.79 10.38
CA ASN A 618 -7.79 10.83 10.89
C ASN A 618 -6.85 9.77 10.30
N VAL A 619 -7.35 8.80 9.53
CA VAL A 619 -6.47 7.89 8.79
C VAL A 619 -6.32 8.41 7.36
N PRO A 620 -5.09 8.55 6.84
CA PRO A 620 -4.86 8.98 5.46
C PRO A 620 -5.63 8.07 4.50
N ASN A 621 -6.41 8.65 3.60
CA ASN A 621 -7.11 7.89 2.59
C ASN A 621 -6.24 7.77 1.34
N SER A 622 -5.55 6.64 1.16
CA SER A 622 -4.81 6.31 -0.05
C SER A 622 -5.75 5.96 -1.22
N GLN A 623 -7.07 5.84 -0.94
CA GLN A 623 -8.09 5.46 -1.91
C GLN A 623 -8.99 6.65 -2.31
N PRO A 624 -8.43 7.67 -3.02
CA PRO A 624 -9.18 8.88 -3.34
C PRO A 624 -10.42 8.61 -4.22
N ASN A 625 -10.45 7.44 -4.88
CA ASN A 625 -11.51 7.02 -5.79
C ASN A 625 -12.59 6.16 -5.11
N MET A 626 -12.58 6.05 -3.77
CA MET A 626 -13.54 5.24 -3.02
C MET A 626 -14.27 6.07 -1.96
N TYR A 627 -15.50 5.71 -1.66
CA TYR A 627 -16.35 6.39 -0.70
C TYR A 627 -16.60 5.53 0.55
N PRO A 628 -16.74 6.17 1.74
CA PRO A 628 -17.12 5.47 2.97
C PRO A 628 -18.38 4.63 2.81
N VAL A 629 -18.38 3.41 3.38
CA VAL A 629 -19.57 2.55 3.41
C VAL A 629 -20.60 3.00 4.42
N VAL A 630 -20.21 3.85 5.37
CA VAL A 630 -21.11 4.49 6.35
C VAL A 630 -21.77 5.71 5.71
N GLN A 631 -23.10 5.71 5.62
CA GLN A 631 -23.87 6.69 4.86
C GLN A 631 -23.52 8.15 5.25
N ARG A 632 -23.52 8.45 6.54
CA ARG A 632 -23.21 9.81 7.03
C ARG A 632 -21.82 10.27 6.60
N GLU A 633 -20.83 9.38 6.64
CA GLU A 633 -19.44 9.71 6.29
C GLU A 633 -19.29 9.86 4.76
N CYS A 634 -20.01 9.06 3.97
CA CYS A 634 -20.09 9.21 2.52
C CYS A 634 -20.71 10.56 2.13
N GLU A 635 -21.84 10.91 2.74
CA GLU A 635 -22.52 12.20 2.51
C GLU A 635 -21.63 13.38 2.92
N LYS A 636 -20.92 13.25 4.06
CA LYS A 636 -19.95 14.25 4.54
C LYS A 636 -18.83 14.44 3.52
N ARG A 637 -18.21 13.35 3.05
CA ARG A 637 -17.13 13.42 2.06
C ARG A 637 -17.57 14.12 0.78
N ILE A 638 -18.74 13.78 0.22
CA ILE A 638 -19.29 14.46 -0.98
C ILE A 638 -19.51 15.95 -0.69
N SER A 639 -19.97 16.31 0.52
CA SER A 639 -20.14 17.72 0.92
C SER A 639 -18.81 18.44 1.03
N ASP A 640 -17.80 17.81 1.60
CA ASP A 640 -16.45 18.38 1.72
C ASP A 640 -15.81 18.58 0.34
N GLU A 641 -16.00 17.64 -0.60
CA GLU A 641 -15.56 17.78 -1.98
C GLU A 641 -16.29 18.94 -2.71
N LEU A 642 -17.59 19.12 -2.44
CA LEU A 642 -18.36 20.26 -2.98
C LEU A 642 -17.88 21.61 -2.43
N GLU A 643 -17.55 21.70 -1.15
CA GLU A 643 -17.07 22.92 -0.50
C GLU A 643 -15.64 23.28 -0.91
N ASN A 644 -14.80 22.28 -1.14
CA ASN A 644 -13.37 22.43 -1.39
C ASN A 644 -12.98 22.21 -2.86
N GLN A 645 -13.90 22.45 -3.82
CA GLN A 645 -13.61 22.30 -5.23
C GLN A 645 -12.45 23.20 -5.67
N ASN A 646 -11.39 22.57 -6.15
CA ASN A 646 -10.23 23.24 -6.71
C ASN A 646 -10.38 23.39 -8.24
N THR A 647 -9.57 24.25 -8.85
CA THR A 647 -9.43 24.27 -10.31
C THR A 647 -8.93 22.90 -10.77
N GLN A 648 -9.72 22.26 -11.63
CA GLN A 648 -9.40 20.97 -12.24
C GLN A 648 -9.37 21.15 -13.75
N THR A 649 -8.38 20.59 -14.41
CA THR A 649 -8.18 20.76 -15.86
C THR A 649 -8.07 19.39 -16.50
N VAL A 650 -8.91 19.12 -17.47
CA VAL A 650 -8.81 17.93 -18.33
C VAL A 650 -7.85 18.23 -19.46
N THR A 651 -6.79 17.44 -19.55
CA THR A 651 -5.83 17.55 -20.65
C THR A 651 -6.26 16.64 -21.80
N ILE A 652 -6.44 17.22 -22.97
CA ILE A 652 -6.72 16.49 -24.20
C ILE A 652 -5.50 16.57 -25.07
N PHE A 653 -4.90 15.45 -25.38
CA PHE A 653 -3.70 15.40 -26.21
C PHE A 653 -3.72 14.23 -27.19
N SER A 654 -2.91 14.30 -28.22
CA SER A 654 -2.58 13.20 -29.12
C SER A 654 -1.07 13.05 -29.20
N VAL A 655 -0.62 11.83 -29.44
CA VAL A 655 0.80 11.51 -29.54
C VAL A 655 1.11 10.90 -30.92
N ASP A 656 2.36 11.02 -31.35
CA ASP A 656 2.88 10.31 -32.53
C ASP A 656 3.29 8.86 -32.20
N ASP A 657 3.77 8.12 -33.18
CA ASP A 657 4.22 6.72 -33.03
C ASP A 657 5.37 6.54 -32.03
N ASN A 658 6.07 7.63 -31.64
CA ASN A 658 7.15 7.64 -30.68
C ASN A 658 6.71 8.15 -29.30
N LEU A 659 5.40 8.30 -29.06
CA LEU A 659 4.79 8.82 -27.84
C LEU A 659 5.10 10.32 -27.59
N ASN A 660 5.53 11.09 -28.59
CA ASN A 660 5.68 12.53 -28.45
C ASN A 660 4.32 13.20 -28.58
N VAL A 661 4.00 14.14 -27.68
CA VAL A 661 2.79 14.95 -27.76
C VAL A 661 2.85 15.86 -28.99
N ILE A 662 1.85 15.75 -29.85
CA ILE A 662 1.77 16.51 -31.12
C ILE A 662 0.61 17.51 -31.18
N ASP A 663 -0.38 17.33 -30.31
CA ASP A 663 -1.51 18.22 -30.13
C ASP A 663 -1.95 18.15 -28.66
N GLU A 664 -2.08 19.28 -28.00
CA GLU A 664 -2.44 19.39 -26.61
C GLU A 664 -3.35 20.58 -26.37
N ARG A 665 -4.44 20.36 -25.67
CA ARG A 665 -5.31 21.44 -25.18
C ARG A 665 -5.83 21.11 -23.79
N TYR A 666 -6.15 22.16 -23.06
CA TYR A 666 -6.67 22.08 -21.71
C TYR A 666 -8.12 22.57 -21.68
N ILE A 667 -8.98 21.86 -20.98
CA ILE A 667 -10.36 22.25 -20.72
C ILE A 667 -10.53 22.32 -19.20
N ASP A 668 -10.91 23.48 -18.68
CA ASP A 668 -11.21 23.63 -17.26
C ASP A 668 -12.50 22.89 -16.94
N ALA A 669 -12.44 21.97 -15.99
CA ALA A 669 -13.62 21.28 -15.48
C ALA A 669 -14.47 22.25 -14.65
N PRO A 670 -15.79 22.31 -14.89
CA PRO A 670 -16.66 23.24 -14.18
C PRO A 670 -16.76 22.88 -12.70
N MET A 671 -17.07 23.86 -11.87
CA MET A 671 -17.59 23.60 -10.53
C MET A 671 -18.98 22.99 -10.68
N ILE A 672 -19.28 21.99 -9.85
CA ILE A 672 -20.59 21.32 -9.85
C ILE A 672 -21.37 21.64 -8.58
N ASP A 673 -22.69 21.52 -8.64
CA ASP A 673 -23.57 21.72 -7.51
C ASP A 673 -24.02 20.39 -6.87
N SER A 674 -24.81 20.48 -5.82
CA SER A 674 -25.28 19.30 -5.07
C SER A 674 -26.18 18.37 -5.90
N GLU A 675 -26.92 18.87 -6.89
CA GLU A 675 -27.74 18.05 -7.78
C GLU A 675 -26.84 17.25 -8.71
N GLN A 676 -25.82 17.89 -9.29
CA GLN A 676 -24.83 17.26 -10.16
C GLN A 676 -23.98 16.22 -9.41
N ALA A 677 -23.56 16.51 -8.16
CA ALA A 677 -22.81 15.58 -7.31
C ALA A 677 -23.69 14.42 -6.80
N GLY A 678 -25.00 14.61 -6.73
CA GLY A 678 -25.96 13.59 -6.28
C GLY A 678 -25.89 12.29 -7.10
N ILE A 679 -25.42 12.34 -8.35
CA ILE A 679 -25.22 11.17 -9.21
C ILE A 679 -24.29 10.12 -8.61
N ILE A 680 -23.34 10.54 -7.75
CA ILE A 680 -22.41 9.64 -7.06
C ILE A 680 -23.18 8.72 -6.11
N MET A 681 -24.00 9.33 -5.26
CA MET A 681 -24.80 8.61 -4.26
C MET A 681 -25.90 7.76 -4.93
N ASP A 682 -26.48 8.26 -6.01
CA ASP A 682 -27.47 7.52 -6.80
C ASP A 682 -26.88 6.24 -7.39
N GLU A 683 -25.65 6.29 -7.92
CA GLU A 683 -24.99 5.12 -8.48
C GLU A 683 -24.60 4.11 -7.39
N ILE A 684 -24.13 4.57 -6.21
CA ILE A 684 -23.88 3.68 -5.06
C ILE A 684 -25.18 2.97 -4.63
N ASN A 685 -26.29 3.70 -4.56
CA ASN A 685 -27.59 3.16 -4.14
C ASN A 685 -28.23 2.23 -5.18
N THR A 686 -27.84 2.31 -6.44
CA THR A 686 -28.48 1.58 -7.55
C THR A 686 -27.57 0.54 -8.21
N ALA A 687 -26.29 0.42 -7.80
CA ALA A 687 -25.39 -0.61 -8.30
C ALA A 687 -26.02 -2.00 -8.17
N SER A 688 -26.13 -2.70 -9.30
CA SER A 688 -26.89 -3.95 -9.39
C SER A 688 -26.05 -5.19 -9.14
N LEU A 689 -24.75 -5.12 -9.42
CA LEU A 689 -23.76 -6.18 -9.21
C LEU A 689 -22.75 -5.77 -8.12
N CYS A 690 -22.03 -6.75 -7.61
CA CYS A 690 -20.87 -6.53 -6.75
C CYS A 690 -19.75 -7.53 -7.09
N ALA A 691 -18.60 -7.35 -6.44
CA ALA A 691 -17.43 -8.20 -6.67
C ALA A 691 -17.70 -9.70 -6.40
N TYR A 692 -18.66 -10.05 -5.53
CA TYR A 692 -19.06 -11.44 -5.30
C TYR A 692 -19.77 -12.10 -6.47
N ASP A 693 -20.36 -11.32 -7.38
CA ASP A 693 -21.07 -11.83 -8.55
C ASP A 693 -20.13 -12.30 -9.68
N ILE A 694 -18.82 -12.09 -9.52
CA ILE A 694 -17.80 -12.38 -10.54
C ILE A 694 -16.95 -13.56 -10.06
N ASP A 695 -17.01 -14.69 -10.76
CA ASP A 695 -16.15 -15.86 -10.51
C ASP A 695 -14.86 -15.73 -11.32
N ARG A 696 -13.73 -15.51 -10.63
CA ARG A 696 -12.43 -15.28 -11.26
C ARG A 696 -11.87 -16.49 -11.98
N THR A 697 -12.13 -17.70 -11.47
CA THR A 697 -11.72 -18.93 -12.14
C THR A 697 -12.39 -19.06 -13.51
N ILE A 698 -13.67 -18.68 -13.60
CA ILE A 698 -14.38 -18.65 -14.88
C ILE A 698 -13.80 -17.57 -15.79
N ALA A 699 -13.49 -16.38 -15.25
CA ALA A 699 -12.87 -15.30 -15.99
C ALA A 699 -11.51 -15.73 -16.58
N ASP A 700 -10.67 -16.39 -15.79
CA ASP A 700 -9.37 -16.90 -16.25
C ASP A 700 -9.52 -17.93 -17.39
N ILE A 701 -10.49 -18.86 -17.27
CA ILE A 701 -10.81 -19.81 -18.35
C ILE A 701 -11.20 -19.07 -19.64
N ILE A 702 -12.00 -18.01 -19.51
CA ILE A 702 -12.41 -17.18 -20.66
C ILE A 702 -11.18 -16.54 -21.32
N PHE A 703 -10.30 -15.91 -20.56
CA PHE A 703 -9.15 -15.19 -21.11
C PHE A 703 -8.14 -16.12 -21.77
N GLU A 704 -7.85 -17.26 -21.13
CA GLU A 704 -6.96 -18.27 -21.70
C GLU A 704 -7.43 -18.74 -23.08
N GLU A 705 -8.72 -19.04 -23.25
CA GLU A 705 -9.22 -19.57 -24.51
C GLU A 705 -9.53 -18.47 -25.54
N ALA A 706 -10.01 -17.29 -25.11
CA ALA A 706 -10.28 -16.18 -26.00
C ALA A 706 -9.03 -15.68 -26.73
N ALA A 707 -7.85 -15.81 -26.13
CA ALA A 707 -6.57 -15.48 -26.76
C ALA A 707 -6.40 -16.21 -28.10
N TYR A 708 -6.76 -17.49 -28.21
CA TYR A 708 -6.67 -18.25 -29.47
C TYR A 708 -7.58 -17.70 -30.56
N TYR A 709 -8.74 -17.12 -30.21
CA TYR A 709 -9.60 -16.43 -31.17
C TYR A 709 -8.99 -15.10 -31.62
N PHE A 710 -8.49 -14.30 -30.70
CA PHE A 710 -7.92 -13.00 -31.02
C PHE A 710 -6.64 -13.12 -31.85
N GLU A 711 -5.87 -14.17 -31.65
CA GLU A 711 -4.70 -14.52 -32.47
C GLU A 711 -5.08 -15.14 -33.82
N GLY A 712 -6.37 -15.43 -34.06
CA GLY A 712 -6.88 -16.03 -35.32
C GLY A 712 -6.59 -17.53 -35.47
N GLN A 713 -6.28 -18.25 -34.39
CA GLN A 713 -6.00 -19.67 -34.36
C GLN A 713 -7.29 -20.53 -34.36
N LYS A 714 -8.37 -19.99 -33.77
CA LYS A 714 -9.69 -20.65 -33.67
C LYS A 714 -10.79 -19.65 -34.04
N THR A 715 -11.97 -20.15 -34.34
CA THR A 715 -13.19 -19.32 -34.50
C THR A 715 -13.79 -18.99 -33.12
N ALA A 716 -14.62 -17.93 -33.03
CA ALA A 716 -15.30 -17.57 -31.80
C ALA A 716 -16.21 -18.72 -31.28
N GLY A 717 -16.91 -19.42 -32.17
CA GLY A 717 -17.74 -20.57 -31.81
C GLY A 717 -16.95 -21.77 -31.28
N GLU A 718 -15.73 -22.04 -31.82
CA GLU A 718 -14.87 -23.09 -31.27
C GLU A 718 -14.36 -22.74 -29.87
N VAL A 719 -13.98 -21.49 -29.68
CA VAL A 719 -13.52 -20.99 -28.38
C VAL A 719 -14.67 -21.00 -27.36
N GLY A 720 -15.84 -20.48 -27.73
CA GLY A 720 -17.00 -20.48 -26.85
C GLY A 720 -17.38 -21.88 -26.37
N LYS A 721 -17.33 -22.89 -27.26
CA LYS A 721 -17.58 -24.28 -26.88
C LYS A 721 -16.51 -24.83 -25.91
N ILE A 722 -15.23 -24.54 -26.12
CA ILE A 722 -14.15 -24.99 -25.22
C ILE A 722 -14.31 -24.35 -23.84
N ILE A 723 -14.62 -23.03 -23.78
CA ILE A 723 -14.90 -22.33 -22.54
C ILE A 723 -16.08 -23.01 -21.83
N GLN A 724 -17.19 -23.27 -22.54
CA GLN A 724 -18.35 -23.94 -21.97
C GLN A 724 -18.01 -25.30 -21.36
N ASP A 725 -17.26 -26.14 -22.11
CA ASP A 725 -16.88 -27.47 -21.64
C ASP A 725 -15.97 -27.37 -20.37
N ARG A 726 -15.04 -26.40 -20.32
CA ARG A 726 -14.14 -26.20 -19.18
C ARG A 726 -14.89 -25.63 -17.95
N VAL A 727 -15.77 -24.66 -18.17
CA VAL A 727 -16.57 -24.06 -17.09
C VAL A 727 -17.54 -25.10 -16.52
N GLN A 728 -18.18 -25.93 -17.37
CA GLN A 728 -19.06 -26.99 -16.88
C GLN A 728 -18.29 -27.99 -16.00
N LEU A 729 -17.08 -28.38 -16.39
CA LEU A 729 -16.23 -29.25 -15.57
C LEU A 729 -15.91 -28.61 -14.21
N TYR A 730 -15.56 -27.32 -14.21
CA TYR A 730 -15.28 -26.58 -12.99
C TYR A 730 -16.49 -26.51 -12.05
N LEU A 731 -17.69 -26.26 -12.61
CA LEU A 731 -18.93 -26.21 -11.82
C LEU A 731 -19.29 -27.61 -11.26
N ASP A 732 -19.11 -28.66 -12.04
CA ASP A 732 -19.36 -30.03 -11.62
C ASP A 732 -18.40 -30.50 -10.49
N GLU A 733 -17.20 -29.91 -10.42
CA GLU A 733 -16.22 -30.16 -9.34
C GLU A 733 -16.54 -29.34 -8.06
N LYS A 734 -17.25 -28.21 -8.23
CA LYS A 734 -17.58 -27.31 -7.14
C LYS A 734 -18.90 -27.67 -6.44
N ASP A 735 -19.87 -28.23 -7.18
CA ASP A 735 -21.19 -28.70 -6.68
C ASP A 735 -21.04 -30.08 -5.99
#